data_db66818d96faba40802caae5d56c4d08
#
_entry.id   db66818d96faba40802caae5d56c4d08
#
_cell.length_a   1.000
_cell.length_b   1.000
_cell.length_c   1.000
_cell.angle_alpha   90.00
_cell.angle_beta   90.00
_cell.angle_gamma   90.00
#
_symmetry.space_group_name_H-M   'P 1'
#
loop_
_entity.id
_entity.type
_entity.pdbx_description
1 polymer ?
#
loop_
_entity_poly.entity_id
_entity_poly.type
_entity_poly.pdbx_seq_one_letter_code
_entity_poly.pdbx_strand_id
1 'polypeptide(L)'
;MTDNSSEIECLFVERTKQLLKDGGIAGVILPSSILSNSGIYTKAREIILQYFDIVAIAELGSNTFMATNTNTVILFLRRRDNYFAANTKSAVDTFFRTLNDVTINGIETPASKYVAHVWEGLDYTDYVTLLQKSPNDKVKAHEIYAEYKKKISARNDAKLFEAILSIEAEKLLYFVLAYSQKVVIVKSGEKDIEKKFLGYEFSNRRGNEGIHAIQRGKNIDECTKLFDANIYDNPKKASTYVYRAFKGDYISPIAESMQSHISRVSLIDMLTFDRDNFEKSISLTTKKKVLIDSKYNQLKLTDLSILLKRGKSAKYGNSKIQIIKSGQARGWFDFDFSEKHYVDETFVIDERKLVRGDLLINSTGVGTAGRVTYFGEDGDFVVDSHITIFRPNQNLILPEYALCVLGVIGFDNIENMALGQSGQIELSLDIIGNIKIPVPPIDVQKQIVEEIGKVDKSVSNSMLQINECETNIESLLSSLNFADSMLNTIAPFTTKSIKYSDIESETYITTDNMLQNKFGIIPFEGGANISSITEYKPEDILISNIRPYLKKIWFADKKGGCSKDVLVLRSADTSKYLPKYIFYMLRRDAFFDYVMEGKKGIKMPRGNKEDILKYRIPIPSINEQKRIVSQIEALEMEINNACTTIKNAANEKQIILDKYL
;
A
#
# COMPACT_ATOMS: atom_id res chain seq x y z
N MET A 1 -16.77 -27.37 -20.89
CA MET A 1 -15.44 -27.10 -20.27
C MET A 1 -14.67 -28.37 -19.91
N THR A 2 -15.25 -29.51 -19.86
CA THR A 2 -14.73 -30.72 -19.21
C THR A 2 -13.80 -31.61 -20.02
N ASP A 3 -13.69 -31.45 -21.34
CA ASP A 3 -13.02 -32.46 -22.17
C ASP A 3 -11.51 -32.53 -22.05
N ASN A 4 -10.87 -31.53 -21.42
CA ASN A 4 -9.41 -31.45 -21.34
C ASN A 4 -8.87 -30.82 -20.06
N SER A 5 -9.60 -30.81 -18.95
CA SER A 5 -9.09 -30.17 -17.71
C SER A 5 -9.62 -30.83 -16.45
N SER A 6 -8.75 -30.88 -15.44
CA SER A 6 -9.04 -31.34 -14.07
C SER A 6 -9.42 -30.20 -13.11
N GLU A 7 -9.47 -28.94 -13.57
CA GLU A 7 -9.72 -27.76 -12.73
C GLU A 7 -11.20 -27.65 -12.36
N ILE A 8 -11.56 -28.23 -11.23
CA ILE A 8 -12.94 -28.35 -10.74
C ILE A 8 -13.57 -26.98 -10.48
N GLU A 9 -12.80 -26.01 -10.00
CA GLU A 9 -13.26 -24.65 -9.70
C GLU A 9 -13.87 -23.94 -10.91
N CYS A 10 -13.35 -24.19 -12.12
CA CYS A 10 -13.91 -23.62 -13.35
C CYS A 10 -15.31 -24.19 -13.65
N LEU A 11 -15.57 -25.47 -13.30
CA LEU A 11 -16.87 -26.09 -13.44
C LEU A 11 -17.91 -25.49 -12.50
N PHE A 12 -17.52 -25.05 -11.31
CA PHE A 12 -18.42 -24.35 -10.40
C PHE A 12 -18.91 -23.02 -10.97
N VAL A 13 -18.10 -22.31 -11.74
CA VAL A 13 -18.54 -21.11 -12.46
C VAL A 13 -19.63 -21.43 -13.47
N GLU A 14 -19.44 -22.47 -14.29
CA GLU A 14 -20.46 -22.93 -15.26
C GLU A 14 -21.71 -23.40 -14.54
N ARG A 15 -21.57 -24.15 -13.46
CA ARG A 15 -22.71 -24.65 -12.68
C ARG A 15 -23.47 -23.51 -12.01
N THR A 16 -22.81 -22.49 -11.53
CA THR A 16 -23.44 -21.28 -10.97
C THR A 16 -24.31 -20.58 -12.01
N LYS A 17 -23.83 -20.46 -13.26
CA LYS A 17 -24.64 -19.96 -14.39
C LYS A 17 -25.91 -20.78 -14.61
N GLN A 18 -25.82 -22.12 -14.55
CA GLN A 18 -26.93 -23.00 -14.81
C GLN A 18 -28.01 -22.97 -13.71
N LEU A 19 -27.60 -22.78 -12.45
CA LEU A 19 -28.50 -22.85 -11.29
C LEU A 19 -29.18 -21.51 -10.98
N LEU A 20 -28.56 -20.38 -11.31
CA LEU A 20 -29.13 -19.07 -11.01
C LEU A 20 -30.11 -18.63 -12.09
N LYS A 21 -31.28 -18.17 -11.67
CA LYS A 21 -32.21 -17.43 -12.52
C LYS A 21 -31.70 -16.02 -12.77
N ASP A 22 -32.26 -15.36 -13.78
CA ASP A 22 -31.95 -13.95 -14.09
C ASP A 22 -32.20 -13.05 -12.87
N GLY A 23 -31.26 -12.14 -12.61
CA GLY A 23 -31.24 -11.30 -11.42
C GLY A 23 -30.78 -12.00 -10.13
N GLY A 24 -30.61 -13.32 -10.12
CA GLY A 24 -30.11 -14.08 -8.98
C GLY A 24 -28.69 -13.68 -8.62
N ILE A 25 -28.37 -13.77 -7.32
CA ILE A 25 -27.06 -13.39 -6.79
C ILE A 25 -26.27 -14.61 -6.30
N ALA A 26 -24.95 -14.56 -6.40
CA ALA A 26 -24.04 -15.58 -5.87
C ALA A 26 -22.80 -14.92 -5.23
N GLY A 27 -22.29 -15.58 -4.20
CA GLY A 27 -20.93 -15.39 -3.68
C GLY A 27 -20.17 -16.70 -3.87
N VAL A 28 -19.14 -16.70 -4.71
CA VAL A 28 -18.38 -17.92 -5.06
C VAL A 28 -16.94 -17.75 -4.63
N ILE A 29 -16.45 -18.65 -3.77
CA ILE A 29 -15.06 -18.67 -3.33
C ILE A 29 -14.27 -19.50 -4.33
N LEU A 30 -13.22 -18.92 -4.89
CA LEU A 30 -12.37 -19.51 -5.92
C LEU A 30 -10.89 -19.20 -5.65
N PRO A 31 -9.95 -20.04 -6.12
CA PRO A 31 -8.55 -19.66 -6.14
C PRO A 31 -8.34 -18.38 -6.96
N SER A 32 -7.38 -17.55 -6.56
CA SER A 32 -7.10 -16.28 -7.25
C SER A 32 -6.66 -16.46 -8.72
N SER A 33 -6.17 -17.66 -9.08
CA SER A 33 -5.88 -18.08 -10.46
C SER A 33 -7.05 -17.90 -11.43
N ILE A 34 -8.31 -17.90 -10.95
CA ILE A 34 -9.50 -17.64 -11.78
C ILE A 34 -9.43 -16.29 -12.47
N LEU A 35 -8.75 -15.31 -11.90
CA LEU A 35 -8.67 -13.95 -12.41
C LEU A 35 -7.64 -13.79 -13.54
N SER A 36 -6.59 -14.60 -13.59
CA SER A 36 -5.43 -14.31 -14.46
C SER A 36 -4.85 -15.49 -15.24
N ASN A 37 -5.03 -16.75 -14.79
CA ASN A 37 -4.44 -17.90 -15.48
C ASN A 37 -5.07 -18.12 -16.86
N SER A 38 -4.30 -18.67 -17.80
CA SER A 38 -4.72 -18.99 -19.18
C SER A 38 -5.46 -20.34 -19.27
N GLY A 39 -5.85 -20.72 -20.48
CA GLY A 39 -6.48 -22.00 -20.78
C GLY A 39 -7.93 -22.08 -20.33
N ILE A 40 -8.28 -23.06 -19.49
CA ILE A 40 -9.66 -23.26 -18.99
C ILE A 40 -10.16 -22.07 -18.17
N TYR A 41 -9.26 -21.37 -17.48
CA TYR A 41 -9.59 -20.18 -16.70
C TYR A 41 -10.08 -19.03 -17.60
N THR A 42 -9.54 -18.90 -18.82
CA THR A 42 -10.05 -17.93 -19.81
C THR A 42 -11.50 -18.22 -20.16
N LYS A 43 -11.88 -19.50 -20.39
CA LYS A 43 -13.26 -19.89 -20.64
C LYS A 43 -14.19 -19.62 -19.45
N ALA A 44 -13.70 -19.84 -18.24
CA ALA A 44 -14.45 -19.51 -17.03
C ALA A 44 -14.72 -17.99 -16.92
N ARG A 45 -13.71 -17.14 -17.22
CA ARG A 45 -13.87 -15.68 -17.27
C ARG A 45 -14.82 -15.23 -18.38
N GLU A 46 -14.84 -15.89 -19.52
CA GLU A 46 -15.84 -15.65 -20.58
C GLU A 46 -17.25 -15.84 -20.04
N ILE A 47 -17.51 -16.93 -19.32
CA ILE A 47 -18.81 -17.17 -18.68
C ILE A 47 -19.13 -16.09 -17.67
N ILE A 48 -18.18 -15.71 -16.82
CA ILE A 48 -18.37 -14.65 -15.80
C ILE A 48 -18.75 -13.34 -16.49
N LEU A 49 -17.96 -12.87 -17.46
CA LEU A 49 -18.12 -11.56 -18.09
C LEU A 49 -19.37 -11.50 -19.01
N GLN A 50 -19.80 -12.61 -19.60
CA GLN A 50 -20.98 -12.64 -20.47
C GLN A 50 -22.29 -12.77 -19.71
N TYR A 51 -22.29 -13.54 -18.63
CA TYR A 51 -23.55 -13.95 -17.97
C TYR A 51 -23.74 -13.35 -16.58
N PHE A 52 -22.78 -12.59 -16.06
CA PHE A 52 -22.89 -11.98 -14.75
C PHE A 52 -22.40 -10.53 -14.76
N ASP A 53 -23.01 -9.73 -13.90
CA ASP A 53 -22.39 -8.50 -13.39
C ASP A 53 -21.49 -8.87 -12.22
N ILE A 54 -20.25 -8.40 -12.25
CA ILE A 54 -19.34 -8.51 -11.10
C ILE A 54 -19.63 -7.31 -10.19
N VAL A 55 -20.30 -7.56 -9.07
CA VAL A 55 -20.70 -6.50 -8.12
C VAL A 55 -19.56 -6.16 -7.17
N ALA A 56 -18.87 -7.20 -6.68
CA ALA A 56 -17.70 -7.03 -5.83
C ALA A 56 -16.74 -8.21 -5.96
N ILE A 57 -15.47 -7.98 -5.64
CA ILE A 57 -14.44 -9.01 -5.50
C ILE A 57 -13.75 -8.81 -4.15
N ALA A 58 -13.77 -9.84 -3.29
CA ALA A 58 -12.98 -9.83 -2.07
C ALA A 58 -11.73 -10.70 -2.26
N GLU A 59 -10.56 -10.08 -2.16
CA GLU A 59 -9.27 -10.74 -2.16
C GLU A 59 -8.92 -11.15 -0.73
N LEU A 60 -8.76 -12.46 -0.52
CA LEU A 60 -8.41 -13.06 0.74
C LEU A 60 -7.02 -13.67 0.63
N GLY A 61 -6.16 -13.35 1.58
CA GLY A 61 -4.78 -13.81 1.59
C GLY A 61 -4.61 -15.27 2.03
N SER A 62 -3.36 -15.69 2.13
CA SER A 62 -2.97 -17.07 2.43
C SER A 62 -3.35 -17.56 3.84
N ASN A 63 -3.63 -16.63 4.78
CA ASN A 63 -4.05 -16.98 6.14
C ASN A 63 -5.54 -17.33 6.25
N THR A 64 -6.33 -17.11 5.22
CA THR A 64 -7.77 -17.41 5.24
C THR A 64 -8.05 -18.90 5.26
N PHE A 65 -7.33 -19.69 4.45
CA PHE A 65 -7.43 -21.16 4.37
C PHE A 65 -6.10 -21.82 4.74
N MET A 66 -5.70 -21.68 5.93
CA MET A 66 -4.43 -21.92 6.61
C MET A 66 -3.65 -23.19 6.23
N ALA A 67 -4.33 -24.26 5.81
CA ALA A 67 -3.68 -25.54 5.48
C ALA A 67 -3.09 -25.55 4.05
N THR A 68 -3.52 -24.65 3.18
CA THR A 68 -3.21 -24.70 1.73
C THR A 68 -2.29 -23.60 1.26
N ASN A 69 -2.11 -22.52 2.04
CA ASN A 69 -1.40 -21.29 1.63
C ASN A 69 -1.89 -20.73 0.26
N THR A 70 -3.14 -21.04 -0.12
CA THR A 70 -3.71 -20.63 -1.40
C THR A 70 -4.42 -19.30 -1.22
N ASN A 71 -4.01 -18.31 -2.00
CA ASN A 71 -4.76 -17.05 -2.11
C ASN A 71 -6.08 -17.31 -2.82
N THR A 72 -7.16 -16.80 -2.24
CA THR A 72 -8.51 -16.97 -2.76
C THR A 72 -9.18 -15.63 -3.01
N VAL A 73 -10.22 -15.66 -3.85
CA VAL A 73 -11.12 -14.54 -4.07
C VAL A 73 -12.55 -14.98 -3.87
N ILE A 74 -13.38 -14.08 -3.39
CA ILE A 74 -14.83 -14.24 -3.41
C ILE A 74 -15.36 -13.36 -4.52
N LEU A 75 -15.98 -13.96 -5.52
CA LEU A 75 -16.68 -13.25 -6.58
C LEU A 75 -18.15 -13.07 -6.18
N PHE A 76 -18.59 -11.83 -6.03
CA PHE A 76 -19.99 -11.47 -5.79
C PHE A 76 -20.63 -11.09 -7.11
N LEU A 77 -21.52 -11.95 -7.57
CA LEU A 77 -22.06 -11.95 -8.92
C LEU A 77 -23.57 -11.74 -8.93
N ARG A 78 -24.10 -11.03 -9.93
CA ARG A 78 -25.53 -10.95 -10.27
C ARG A 78 -25.75 -11.53 -11.65
N ARG A 79 -26.67 -12.48 -11.78
CA ARG A 79 -27.00 -13.16 -13.03
C ARG A 79 -27.66 -12.19 -14.01
N ARG A 80 -27.12 -12.10 -15.23
CA ARG A 80 -27.71 -11.37 -16.35
C ARG A 80 -28.71 -12.25 -17.12
N ASP A 81 -29.55 -11.60 -17.90
CA ASP A 81 -30.36 -12.27 -18.95
C ASP A 81 -29.46 -13.08 -19.90
N ASN A 82 -29.94 -14.23 -20.32
CA ASN A 82 -29.22 -15.14 -21.21
C ASN A 82 -28.94 -14.56 -22.61
N TYR A 83 -29.77 -13.62 -23.07
CA TYR A 83 -29.66 -13.01 -24.40
C TYR A 83 -28.77 -11.76 -24.41
N PHE A 84 -28.46 -11.18 -23.25
CA PHE A 84 -27.72 -9.92 -23.14
C PHE A 84 -26.41 -9.95 -23.92
N ALA A 85 -25.55 -10.95 -23.65
CA ALA A 85 -24.27 -11.09 -24.33
C ALA A 85 -24.41 -11.42 -25.83
N ALA A 86 -25.39 -12.23 -26.21
CA ALA A 86 -25.65 -12.57 -27.62
C ALA A 86 -26.12 -11.34 -28.42
N ASN A 87 -27.02 -10.54 -27.85
CA ASN A 87 -27.49 -9.30 -28.47
C ASN A 87 -26.35 -8.27 -28.60
N THR A 88 -25.51 -8.13 -27.54
CA THR A 88 -24.32 -7.28 -27.58
C THR A 88 -23.36 -7.72 -28.68
N LYS A 89 -23.10 -9.03 -28.80
CA LYS A 89 -22.25 -9.60 -29.85
C LYS A 89 -22.78 -9.27 -31.24
N SER A 90 -24.08 -9.48 -31.48
CA SER A 90 -24.71 -9.15 -32.76
C SER A 90 -24.58 -7.67 -33.12
N ALA A 91 -24.71 -6.77 -32.15
CA ALA A 91 -24.52 -5.33 -32.35
C ALA A 91 -23.05 -4.98 -32.66
N VAL A 92 -22.08 -5.59 -31.97
CA VAL A 92 -20.64 -5.42 -32.25
C VAL A 92 -20.31 -5.99 -33.66
N ASP A 93 -20.80 -7.17 -34.02
CA ASP A 93 -20.60 -7.76 -35.35
C ASP A 93 -21.19 -6.83 -36.45
N THR A 94 -22.30 -6.15 -36.16
CA THR A 94 -22.87 -5.14 -37.06
C THR A 94 -21.99 -3.93 -37.19
N PHE A 95 -21.44 -3.42 -36.08
CA PHE A 95 -20.44 -2.33 -36.10
C PHE A 95 -19.25 -2.69 -37.00
N PHE A 96 -18.64 -3.87 -36.86
CA PHE A 96 -17.49 -4.26 -37.68
C PHE A 96 -17.82 -4.39 -39.18
N ARG A 97 -19.09 -4.59 -39.53
CA ARG A 97 -19.54 -4.61 -40.95
C ARG A 97 -19.83 -3.23 -41.51
N THR A 98 -20.38 -2.31 -40.68
CA THR A 98 -20.88 -1.01 -41.14
C THR A 98 -19.96 0.15 -40.79
N LEU A 99 -19.12 -0.04 -39.80
CA LEU A 99 -18.27 1.01 -39.17
C LEU A 99 -19.08 2.20 -38.65
N ASN A 100 -20.36 1.99 -38.33
CA ASN A 100 -21.24 3.01 -37.74
C ASN A 100 -21.24 2.83 -36.22
N ASP A 101 -20.71 3.83 -35.52
CA ASP A 101 -20.63 3.83 -34.06
C ASP A 101 -21.96 4.24 -33.41
N VAL A 102 -22.93 3.33 -33.46
CA VAL A 102 -24.26 3.52 -32.90
C VAL A 102 -24.33 3.08 -31.44
N THR A 103 -25.34 3.57 -30.71
CA THR A 103 -25.57 3.20 -29.30
C THR A 103 -25.76 1.68 -29.14
N ILE A 104 -24.96 1.07 -28.25
CA ILE A 104 -25.06 -0.35 -27.85
C ILE A 104 -25.25 -0.40 -26.33
N ASN A 105 -26.28 -1.11 -25.85
CA ASN A 105 -26.59 -1.26 -24.41
C ASN A 105 -26.69 0.08 -23.65
N GLY A 106 -27.20 1.14 -24.28
CA GLY A 106 -27.29 2.47 -23.71
C GLY A 106 -25.95 3.24 -23.68
N ILE A 107 -24.90 2.69 -24.26
CA ILE A 107 -23.60 3.35 -24.39
C ILE A 107 -23.58 4.06 -25.74
N GLU A 108 -23.60 5.38 -25.73
CA GLU A 108 -23.43 6.20 -26.93
C GLU A 108 -21.99 6.10 -27.44
N THR A 109 -21.82 5.95 -28.76
CA THR A 109 -20.51 5.85 -29.42
C THR A 109 -19.52 4.91 -28.74
N PRO A 110 -19.87 3.62 -28.57
CA PRO A 110 -19.06 2.68 -27.79
C PRO A 110 -17.68 2.42 -28.41
N ALA A 111 -17.57 2.45 -29.75
CA ALA A 111 -16.28 2.27 -30.41
C ALA A 111 -15.36 3.48 -30.22
N SER A 112 -15.88 4.70 -30.26
CA SER A 112 -15.10 5.91 -29.92
C SER A 112 -14.60 5.88 -28.47
N LYS A 113 -15.45 5.42 -27.53
CA LYS A 113 -15.08 5.27 -26.11
C LYS A 113 -14.05 4.16 -25.91
N TYR A 114 -14.16 3.08 -26.66
CA TYR A 114 -13.17 2.01 -26.66
C TYR A 114 -11.81 2.51 -27.15
N VAL A 115 -11.79 3.26 -28.27
CA VAL A 115 -10.56 3.85 -28.82
C VAL A 115 -9.91 4.77 -27.80
N ALA A 116 -10.68 5.68 -27.21
CA ALA A 116 -10.17 6.60 -26.19
C ALA A 116 -9.59 5.89 -24.96
N HIS A 117 -10.14 4.71 -24.60
CA HIS A 117 -9.70 3.94 -23.45
C HIS A 117 -8.50 3.02 -23.73
N VAL A 118 -8.45 2.40 -24.91
CA VAL A 118 -7.48 1.36 -25.27
C VAL A 118 -6.37 1.85 -26.18
N TRP A 119 -6.75 2.61 -27.24
CA TRP A 119 -5.84 3.15 -28.26
C TRP A 119 -5.49 4.61 -27.97
N GLU A 120 -4.88 4.87 -26.81
CA GLU A 120 -4.58 6.22 -26.35
C GLU A 120 -3.83 7.07 -27.40
N GLY A 121 -4.31 8.27 -27.60
CA GLY A 121 -3.71 9.21 -28.55
C GLY A 121 -4.21 9.03 -30.01
N LEU A 122 -5.10 8.05 -30.25
CA LEU A 122 -5.77 7.91 -31.54
C LEU A 122 -7.22 8.40 -31.47
N ASP A 123 -7.67 8.99 -32.57
CA ASP A 123 -9.06 9.32 -32.78
C ASP A 123 -9.81 8.10 -33.39
N TYR A 124 -11.15 8.15 -33.27
CA TYR A 124 -12.00 7.13 -33.89
C TYR A 124 -11.72 6.97 -35.40
N THR A 125 -11.48 8.10 -36.10
CA THR A 125 -11.15 8.10 -37.54
C THR A 125 -9.82 7.42 -37.84
N ASP A 126 -8.81 7.55 -36.99
CA ASP A 126 -7.55 6.83 -37.11
C ASP A 126 -7.78 5.31 -36.95
N TYR A 127 -8.56 4.90 -35.95
CA TYR A 127 -8.90 3.50 -35.70
C TYR A 127 -9.69 2.86 -36.85
N VAL A 128 -10.60 3.61 -37.49
CA VAL A 128 -11.34 3.12 -38.66
C VAL A 128 -10.39 2.71 -39.80
N THR A 129 -9.25 3.39 -39.98
CA THR A 129 -8.26 2.99 -41.00
C THR A 129 -7.68 1.60 -40.73
N LEU A 130 -7.53 1.19 -39.46
CA LEU A 130 -7.13 -0.17 -39.08
C LEU A 130 -8.22 -1.15 -39.46
N LEU A 131 -9.50 -0.84 -39.15
CA LEU A 131 -10.63 -1.70 -39.46
C LEU A 131 -10.82 -1.89 -40.98
N GLN A 132 -10.49 -0.87 -41.76
CA GLN A 132 -10.47 -0.90 -43.23
C GLN A 132 -9.20 -1.59 -43.80
N LYS A 133 -8.37 -2.20 -42.96
CA LYS A 133 -7.13 -2.90 -43.34
C LYS A 133 -6.08 -1.99 -44.03
N SER A 134 -6.17 -0.69 -43.82
CA SER A 134 -5.27 0.34 -44.39
C SER A 134 -4.84 1.32 -43.30
N PRO A 135 -4.16 0.85 -42.23
CA PRO A 135 -3.80 1.68 -41.08
C PRO A 135 -2.93 2.88 -41.51
N ASN A 136 -3.28 4.06 -41.02
CA ASN A 136 -2.52 5.28 -41.23
C ASN A 136 -1.22 5.27 -40.38
N ASP A 137 -0.38 6.30 -40.51
CA ASP A 137 0.92 6.34 -39.85
C ASP A 137 0.81 6.46 -38.34
N LYS A 138 -0.24 7.11 -37.79
CA LYS A 138 -0.49 7.15 -36.35
C LYS A 138 -0.78 5.76 -35.79
N VAL A 139 -1.64 4.97 -36.46
CA VAL A 139 -1.95 3.60 -36.07
C VAL A 139 -0.69 2.73 -36.18
N LYS A 140 0.09 2.86 -37.27
CA LYS A 140 1.34 2.10 -37.43
C LYS A 140 2.39 2.39 -36.36
N ALA A 141 2.43 3.61 -35.87
CA ALA A 141 3.33 4.05 -34.81
C ALA A 141 2.84 3.64 -33.41
N HIS A 142 1.57 3.24 -33.26
CA HIS A 142 1.00 2.89 -31.98
C HIS A 142 1.53 1.54 -31.45
N GLU A 143 1.81 1.47 -30.15
CA GLU A 143 2.42 0.30 -29.50
C GLU A 143 1.61 -0.99 -29.66
N ILE A 144 0.27 -0.91 -29.55
CA ILE A 144 -0.61 -2.08 -29.71
C ILE A 144 -0.48 -2.65 -31.11
N TYR A 145 -0.41 -1.82 -32.16
CA TYR A 145 -0.22 -2.29 -33.52
C TYR A 145 1.16 -2.90 -33.74
N ALA A 146 2.19 -2.29 -33.17
CA ALA A 146 3.55 -2.85 -33.21
C ALA A 146 3.62 -4.21 -32.51
N GLU A 147 2.92 -4.37 -31.39
CA GLU A 147 2.83 -5.65 -30.67
C GLU A 147 2.08 -6.70 -31.48
N TYR A 148 0.97 -6.37 -32.13
CA TYR A 148 0.26 -7.27 -33.05
C TYR A 148 1.20 -7.77 -34.17
N LYS A 149 1.94 -6.87 -34.82
CA LYS A 149 2.88 -7.25 -35.86
C LYS A 149 4.01 -8.16 -35.37
N LYS A 150 4.47 -7.96 -34.13
CA LYS A 150 5.55 -8.76 -33.53
C LYS A 150 5.09 -10.16 -33.13
N LYS A 151 3.87 -10.29 -32.58
CA LYS A 151 3.41 -11.53 -31.93
C LYS A 151 2.49 -12.39 -32.80
N ILE A 152 1.71 -11.79 -33.70
CA ILE A 152 0.84 -12.55 -34.58
C ILE A 152 1.65 -13.14 -35.71
N SER A 153 1.83 -14.45 -35.68
CA SER A 153 2.47 -15.18 -36.77
C SER A 153 1.51 -15.35 -37.94
N ALA A 154 1.64 -14.51 -38.97
CA ALA A 154 0.78 -14.54 -40.14
C ALA A 154 1.59 -14.76 -41.43
N ARG A 155 1.06 -15.55 -42.38
CA ARG A 155 1.73 -15.86 -43.65
C ARG A 155 1.73 -14.67 -44.62
N ASN A 156 0.82 -13.73 -44.46
CA ASN A 156 0.69 -12.51 -45.27
C ASN A 156 -0.15 -11.46 -44.53
N ASP A 157 -0.13 -10.22 -45.04
CA ASP A 157 -0.87 -9.10 -44.42
C ASP A 157 -2.39 -9.36 -44.33
N ALA A 158 -3.00 -10.04 -45.29
CA ALA A 158 -4.42 -10.35 -45.25
C ALA A 158 -4.78 -11.23 -44.03
N LYS A 159 -3.96 -12.24 -43.72
CA LYS A 159 -4.13 -13.08 -42.53
C LYS A 159 -3.82 -12.34 -41.22
N LEU A 160 -2.85 -11.42 -41.27
CA LEU A 160 -2.56 -10.55 -40.13
C LEU A 160 -3.76 -9.67 -39.78
N PHE A 161 -4.34 -8.98 -40.75
CA PHE A 161 -5.53 -8.16 -40.53
C PHE A 161 -6.76 -8.97 -40.10
N GLU A 162 -6.96 -10.18 -40.65
CA GLU A 162 -8.04 -11.07 -40.22
C GLU A 162 -7.92 -11.39 -38.71
N ALA A 163 -6.70 -11.71 -38.26
CA ALA A 163 -6.43 -11.99 -36.84
C ALA A 163 -6.63 -10.72 -35.96
N ILE A 164 -6.07 -9.57 -36.37
CA ILE A 164 -6.23 -8.31 -35.63
C ILE A 164 -7.71 -7.96 -35.49
N LEU A 165 -8.49 -8.00 -36.58
CA LEU A 165 -9.91 -7.65 -36.54
C LEU A 165 -10.70 -8.60 -35.65
N SER A 166 -10.37 -9.89 -35.62
CA SER A 166 -10.99 -10.85 -34.70
C SER A 166 -10.71 -10.51 -33.24
N ILE A 167 -9.47 -10.13 -32.89
CA ILE A 167 -9.08 -9.73 -31.54
C ILE A 167 -9.77 -8.42 -31.16
N GLU A 168 -9.79 -7.43 -32.05
CA GLU A 168 -10.44 -6.14 -31.80
C GLU A 168 -11.96 -6.28 -31.63
N ALA A 169 -12.62 -7.15 -32.40
CA ALA A 169 -14.04 -7.42 -32.22
C ALA A 169 -14.32 -8.05 -30.86
N GLU A 170 -13.47 -8.96 -30.42
CA GLU A 170 -13.58 -9.57 -29.09
C GLU A 170 -13.32 -8.54 -27.98
N LYS A 171 -12.29 -7.72 -28.10
CA LYS A 171 -12.00 -6.64 -27.14
C LYS A 171 -13.16 -5.65 -27.04
N LEU A 172 -13.70 -5.18 -28.15
CA LEU A 172 -14.85 -4.27 -28.15
C LEU A 172 -16.09 -4.90 -27.51
N LEU A 173 -16.35 -6.19 -27.78
CA LEU A 173 -17.46 -6.91 -27.14
C LEU A 173 -17.33 -6.86 -25.60
N TYR A 174 -16.19 -7.25 -25.06
CA TYR A 174 -15.99 -7.27 -23.61
C TYR A 174 -15.88 -5.88 -23.01
N PHE A 175 -15.39 -4.89 -23.76
CA PHE A 175 -15.44 -3.50 -23.35
C PHE A 175 -16.88 -3.02 -23.16
N VAL A 176 -17.77 -3.28 -24.12
CA VAL A 176 -19.20 -2.93 -24.02
C VAL A 176 -19.88 -3.67 -22.88
N LEU A 177 -19.59 -4.97 -22.69
CA LEU A 177 -20.14 -5.77 -21.59
C LEU A 177 -19.69 -5.27 -20.20
N ALA A 178 -18.51 -4.67 -20.10
CA ALA A 178 -17.91 -4.21 -18.84
C ALA A 178 -18.14 -2.72 -18.55
N TYR A 179 -18.44 -1.91 -19.56
CA TYR A 179 -18.37 -0.44 -19.52
C TYR A 179 -19.13 0.20 -18.36
N SER A 180 -20.38 -0.21 -18.15
CA SER A 180 -21.23 0.39 -17.10
C SER A 180 -21.02 -0.21 -15.72
N GLN A 181 -20.18 -1.26 -15.58
CA GLN A 181 -20.02 -1.96 -14.33
C GLN A 181 -19.03 -1.27 -13.42
N LYS A 182 -19.48 -0.96 -12.20
CA LYS A 182 -18.61 -0.60 -11.08
C LYS A 182 -18.47 -1.79 -10.14
N VAL A 183 -17.27 -2.01 -9.66
CA VAL A 183 -16.92 -3.15 -8.81
C VAL A 183 -16.37 -2.63 -7.49
N VAL A 184 -16.84 -3.19 -6.37
CA VAL A 184 -16.23 -2.98 -5.06
C VAL A 184 -15.12 -4.01 -4.87
N ILE A 185 -13.90 -3.54 -4.62
CA ILE A 185 -12.77 -4.40 -4.28
C ILE A 185 -12.58 -4.36 -2.76
N VAL A 186 -12.51 -5.54 -2.17
CA VAL A 186 -12.19 -5.75 -0.75
C VAL A 186 -10.83 -6.42 -0.69
N LYS A 187 -9.85 -5.83 0.01
CA LYS A 187 -8.52 -6.43 0.23
C LYS A 187 -8.30 -6.70 1.71
N SER A 188 -7.97 -7.93 2.06
CA SER A 188 -7.66 -8.31 3.44
C SER A 188 -6.33 -7.73 3.94
N GLY A 189 -5.43 -7.39 3.03
CA GLY A 189 -4.04 -7.02 3.36
C GLY A 189 -3.15 -8.25 3.55
N GLU A 190 -1.94 -8.04 4.04
CA GLU A 190 -0.93 -9.09 4.22
C GLU A 190 -0.55 -9.28 5.69
N LYS A 191 -0.08 -10.47 6.05
CA LYS A 191 0.50 -10.82 7.36
C LYS A 191 -0.40 -10.40 8.54
N ASP A 192 0.09 -9.50 9.40
CA ASP A 192 -0.64 -9.05 10.58
C ASP A 192 -1.85 -8.17 10.24
N ILE A 193 -1.83 -7.46 9.10
CA ILE A 193 -2.96 -6.67 8.62
C ILE A 193 -4.11 -7.62 8.23
N GLU A 194 -3.78 -8.69 7.49
CA GLU A 194 -4.75 -9.71 7.12
C GLU A 194 -5.39 -10.37 8.33
N LYS A 195 -4.60 -10.78 9.34
CA LYS A 195 -5.14 -11.35 10.58
C LYS A 195 -6.08 -10.40 11.30
N LYS A 196 -5.73 -9.12 11.37
CA LYS A 196 -6.59 -8.07 11.98
C LYS A 196 -7.87 -7.87 11.19
N PHE A 197 -7.82 -7.99 9.87
CA PHE A 197 -8.99 -7.89 9.00
C PHE A 197 -9.89 -9.12 9.13
N LEU A 198 -9.32 -10.31 9.09
CA LEU A 198 -10.05 -11.59 9.28
C LEU A 198 -10.62 -11.72 10.70
N GLY A 199 -9.95 -11.17 11.71
CA GLY A 199 -10.33 -11.26 13.11
C GLY A 199 -9.92 -12.55 13.79
N TYR A 200 -9.20 -13.44 13.10
CA TYR A 200 -8.74 -14.71 13.62
C TYR A 200 -7.32 -15.06 13.15
N GLU A 201 -6.68 -15.97 13.88
CA GLU A 201 -5.43 -16.60 13.49
C GLU A 201 -5.49 -18.10 13.74
N PHE A 202 -4.65 -18.84 13.07
CA PHE A 202 -4.50 -20.27 13.25
C PHE A 202 -3.30 -20.61 14.11
N SER A 203 -3.47 -21.55 15.04
CA SER A 203 -2.40 -22.03 15.88
C SER A 203 -2.17 -23.53 15.67
N ASN A 204 -0.93 -23.91 15.39
CA ASN A 204 -0.45 -25.30 15.34
C ASN A 204 0.16 -25.74 16.68
N ARG A 205 0.05 -24.94 17.75
CA ARG A 205 0.65 -25.27 19.04
C ARG A 205 -0.10 -26.43 19.70
N ARG A 206 0.63 -27.47 20.09
CA ARG A 206 0.07 -28.62 20.81
C ARG A 206 -0.76 -28.17 22.02
N GLY A 207 -2.01 -28.61 22.07
CA GLY A 207 -2.98 -28.25 23.11
C GLY A 207 -3.66 -26.87 22.93
N ASN A 208 -3.38 -26.20 21.82
CA ASN A 208 -4.05 -24.95 21.41
C ASN A 208 -4.11 -24.86 19.89
N GLU A 209 -4.38 -26.00 19.26
CA GLU A 209 -4.54 -26.10 17.81
C GLU A 209 -5.88 -25.50 17.38
N GLY A 210 -5.94 -25.00 16.15
CA GLY A 210 -7.18 -24.52 15.53
C GLY A 210 -7.23 -23.02 15.33
N ILE A 211 -8.45 -22.54 15.06
CA ILE A 211 -8.75 -21.14 14.78
C ILE A 211 -9.06 -20.41 16.08
N HIS A 212 -8.37 -19.31 16.32
CA HIS A 212 -8.56 -18.49 17.50
C HIS A 212 -8.81 -17.03 17.09
N ALA A 213 -9.72 -16.36 17.82
CA ALA A 213 -9.87 -14.92 17.69
C ALA A 213 -8.54 -14.21 18.00
N ILE A 214 -8.18 -13.18 17.21
CA ILE A 214 -6.94 -12.42 17.39
C ILE A 214 -6.87 -11.69 18.73
N GLN A 215 -8.04 -11.40 19.33
CA GLN A 215 -8.13 -10.76 20.63
C GLN A 215 -8.57 -11.79 21.66
N ARG A 216 -7.72 -11.97 22.68
CA ARG A 216 -7.99 -12.91 23.76
C ARG A 216 -9.29 -12.54 24.51
N GLY A 217 -10.17 -13.52 24.67
CA GLY A 217 -11.45 -13.34 25.39
C GLY A 217 -12.58 -12.80 24.51
N LYS A 218 -12.38 -12.67 23.20
CA LYS A 218 -13.44 -12.31 22.24
C LYS A 218 -13.76 -13.48 21.31
N ASN A 219 -14.94 -13.40 20.71
CA ASN A 219 -15.33 -14.24 19.58
C ASN A 219 -14.79 -13.70 18.27
N ILE A 220 -14.69 -14.56 17.24
CA ILE A 220 -14.25 -14.15 15.90
C ILE A 220 -15.17 -13.06 15.33
N ASP A 221 -16.47 -13.18 15.51
CA ASP A 221 -17.48 -12.22 15.01
C ASP A 221 -17.29 -10.80 15.58
N GLU A 222 -16.79 -10.70 16.81
CA GLU A 222 -16.46 -9.41 17.44
C GLU A 222 -15.16 -8.79 16.88
N CYS A 223 -14.23 -9.64 16.42
CA CYS A 223 -12.91 -9.22 15.95
C CYS A 223 -12.87 -8.95 14.46
N THR A 224 -13.68 -9.67 13.66
CA THR A 224 -13.61 -9.61 12.18
C THR A 224 -14.06 -8.26 11.64
N LYS A 225 -13.37 -7.78 10.60
CA LYS A 225 -13.82 -6.67 9.75
C LYS A 225 -14.61 -7.14 8.54
N LEU A 226 -14.80 -8.44 8.35
CA LEU A 226 -15.51 -9.00 7.20
C LEU A 226 -16.99 -8.70 7.23
N PHE A 227 -17.67 -9.01 8.33
CA PHE A 227 -19.13 -8.87 8.44
C PHE A 227 -19.57 -8.55 9.86
N ASP A 228 -20.83 -8.13 9.99
CA ASP A 228 -21.54 -8.01 11.25
C ASP A 228 -22.72 -8.99 11.24
N ALA A 229 -22.81 -9.86 12.25
CA ALA A 229 -23.85 -10.87 12.32
C ALA A 229 -25.24 -10.26 12.60
N ASN A 230 -25.31 -9.09 13.19
CA ASN A 230 -26.55 -8.46 13.66
C ASN A 230 -26.98 -7.25 12.82
N ILE A 231 -26.01 -6.54 12.22
CA ILE A 231 -26.24 -5.28 11.51
C ILE A 231 -25.71 -5.41 10.09
N TYR A 232 -26.63 -5.52 9.10
CA TYR A 232 -26.23 -5.66 7.69
C TYR A 232 -25.52 -4.43 7.11
N ASP A 233 -25.83 -3.24 7.60
CA ASP A 233 -25.23 -1.98 7.16
C ASP A 233 -24.41 -1.35 8.29
N ASN A 234 -23.23 -1.94 8.57
CA ASN A 234 -22.25 -1.43 9.51
C ASN A 234 -21.02 -0.90 8.74
N PRO A 235 -20.80 0.43 8.63
CA PRO A 235 -19.69 0.99 7.82
C PRO A 235 -18.30 0.54 8.25
N LYS A 236 -18.14 -0.05 9.43
CA LYS A 236 -16.88 -0.62 9.92
C LYS A 236 -16.62 -2.04 9.41
N LYS A 237 -17.48 -2.59 8.56
CA LYS A 237 -17.41 -3.97 8.02
C LYS A 237 -17.44 -4.00 6.50
N ALA A 238 -16.69 -4.92 5.91
CA ALA A 238 -16.57 -5.06 4.45
C ALA A 238 -17.89 -5.48 3.77
N SER A 239 -18.67 -6.35 4.42
CA SER A 239 -19.97 -6.82 3.91
C SER A 239 -20.95 -5.68 3.62
N THR A 240 -20.88 -4.57 4.36
CA THR A 240 -21.68 -3.37 4.13
C THR A 240 -21.48 -2.80 2.72
N TYR A 241 -20.24 -2.73 2.27
CA TYR A 241 -19.93 -2.15 0.95
C TYR A 241 -20.34 -3.08 -0.19
N VAL A 242 -20.24 -4.40 0.02
CA VAL A 242 -20.79 -5.41 -0.91
C VAL A 242 -22.32 -5.31 -0.96
N TYR A 243 -22.97 -5.21 0.20
CA TYR A 243 -24.43 -5.07 0.29
C TYR A 243 -24.93 -3.79 -0.40
N ARG A 244 -24.26 -2.66 -0.16
CA ARG A 244 -24.56 -1.39 -0.82
C ARG A 244 -24.35 -1.46 -2.32
N ALA A 245 -23.29 -2.13 -2.80
CA ALA A 245 -23.03 -2.34 -4.22
C ALA A 245 -24.16 -3.15 -4.90
N PHE A 246 -24.69 -4.20 -4.25
CA PHE A 246 -25.89 -4.91 -4.75
C PHE A 246 -27.11 -4.03 -4.85
N LYS A 247 -27.21 -2.95 -4.06
CA LYS A 247 -28.26 -1.93 -4.16
C LYS A 247 -27.93 -0.80 -5.14
N GLY A 248 -26.79 -0.85 -5.81
CA GLY A 248 -26.34 0.19 -6.75
C GLY A 248 -25.67 1.40 -6.09
N ASP A 249 -25.41 1.35 -4.79
CA ASP A 249 -24.72 2.42 -4.07
C ASP A 249 -23.19 2.22 -4.12
N TYR A 250 -22.56 3.00 -4.99
CA TYR A 250 -21.10 3.05 -5.14
C TYR A 250 -20.52 4.41 -4.70
N ILE A 251 -21.33 5.30 -4.11
CA ILE A 251 -20.93 6.69 -3.79
C ILE A 251 -20.86 6.99 -2.30
N SER A 252 -21.62 6.28 -1.46
CA SER A 252 -21.60 6.48 -0.01
C SER A 252 -20.18 6.44 0.57
N PRO A 253 -19.80 7.32 1.50
CA PRO A 253 -18.44 7.41 2.02
C PRO A 253 -17.94 6.10 2.63
N ILE A 254 -16.66 5.81 2.45
CA ILE A 254 -15.99 4.67 3.08
C ILE A 254 -15.48 5.15 4.45
N ALA A 255 -15.83 4.40 5.50
CA ALA A 255 -15.34 4.69 6.85
C ALA A 255 -13.81 4.67 6.89
N GLU A 256 -13.18 5.54 7.67
CA GLU A 256 -11.74 5.70 7.76
C GLU A 256 -11.02 4.36 8.05
N SER A 257 -11.54 3.57 8.98
CA SER A 257 -11.00 2.24 9.32
C SER A 257 -11.06 1.21 8.19
N MET A 258 -11.80 1.50 7.11
CA MET A 258 -11.98 0.62 5.94
C MET A 258 -11.34 1.16 4.66
N GLN A 259 -10.81 2.38 4.64
CA GLN A 259 -10.24 3.00 3.44
C GLN A 259 -9.06 2.23 2.85
N SER A 260 -8.24 1.60 3.69
CA SER A 260 -7.13 0.74 3.25
C SER A 260 -7.59 -0.62 2.70
N HIS A 261 -8.84 -1.01 2.94
CA HIS A 261 -9.38 -2.32 2.58
C HIS A 261 -10.43 -2.26 1.46
N ILE A 262 -11.05 -1.12 1.23
CA ILE A 262 -12.15 -0.98 0.28
C ILE A 262 -11.80 0.03 -0.79
N SER A 263 -11.99 -0.37 -2.05
CA SER A 263 -11.91 0.53 -3.20
C SER A 263 -13.07 0.28 -4.15
N ARG A 264 -13.35 1.25 -5.03
CA ARG A 264 -14.38 1.19 -6.05
C ARG A 264 -13.77 1.52 -7.39
N VAL A 265 -13.95 0.64 -8.35
CA VAL A 265 -13.28 0.74 -9.65
C VAL A 265 -14.28 0.41 -10.76
N SER A 266 -14.01 0.89 -11.97
CA SER A 266 -14.76 0.46 -13.16
C SER A 266 -14.20 -0.86 -13.67
N LEU A 267 -15.05 -1.80 -14.08
CA LEU A 267 -14.58 -3.11 -14.55
C LEU A 267 -13.69 -3.01 -15.79
N ILE A 268 -13.92 -2.01 -16.65
CA ILE A 268 -13.06 -1.75 -17.82
C ILE A 268 -11.61 -1.43 -17.43
N ASP A 269 -11.37 -0.80 -16.27
CA ASP A 269 -10.03 -0.49 -15.77
C ASP A 269 -9.32 -1.72 -15.17
N MET A 270 -10.07 -2.79 -14.94
CA MET A 270 -9.56 -4.06 -14.43
C MET A 270 -9.20 -5.06 -15.55
N LEU A 271 -9.70 -4.85 -16.77
CA LEU A 271 -9.46 -5.74 -17.91
C LEU A 271 -8.22 -5.30 -18.71
N THR A 272 -7.45 -6.28 -19.18
CA THR A 272 -6.18 -6.05 -19.91
C THR A 272 -6.42 -5.98 -21.41
N PHE A 273 -6.99 -4.86 -21.90
CA PHE A 273 -7.25 -4.64 -23.33
C PHE A 273 -5.98 -4.31 -24.14
N ASP A 274 -4.92 -3.89 -23.50
CA ASP A 274 -3.65 -3.47 -24.10
C ASP A 274 -2.79 -4.62 -24.64
N ARG A 275 -3.17 -5.88 -24.41
CA ARG A 275 -2.40 -7.06 -24.82
C ARG A 275 -2.86 -7.63 -26.16
N ASP A 276 -1.92 -8.19 -26.93
CA ASP A 276 -2.17 -8.94 -28.15
C ASP A 276 -3.01 -10.20 -27.91
N ASN A 277 -2.76 -10.88 -26.80
CA ASN A 277 -3.55 -12.03 -26.36
C ASN A 277 -4.55 -11.59 -25.28
N PHE A 278 -5.79 -11.36 -25.70
CA PHE A 278 -6.86 -10.92 -24.82
C PHE A 278 -7.47 -12.11 -24.06
N GLU A 279 -6.85 -12.52 -22.98
CA GLU A 279 -7.31 -13.61 -22.11
C GLU A 279 -8.40 -13.22 -21.11
N LYS A 280 -8.96 -12.02 -21.20
CA LYS A 280 -9.99 -11.46 -20.28
C LYS A 280 -9.53 -11.48 -18.83
N SER A 281 -8.24 -11.35 -18.59
CA SER A 281 -7.68 -11.30 -17.23
C SER A 281 -8.20 -10.08 -16.48
N ILE A 282 -8.56 -10.30 -15.21
CA ILE A 282 -9.10 -9.29 -14.30
C ILE A 282 -8.02 -8.94 -13.29
N SER A 283 -7.52 -7.72 -13.32
CA SER A 283 -6.55 -7.21 -12.35
C SER A 283 -7.26 -6.58 -11.17
N LEU A 284 -6.95 -7.02 -9.96
CA LEU A 284 -7.43 -6.38 -8.72
C LEU A 284 -6.66 -5.11 -8.35
N THR A 285 -5.54 -4.91 -9.00
CA THR A 285 -4.82 -3.66 -8.99
C THR A 285 -5.21 -2.95 -10.27
N THR A 286 -6.10 -1.96 -10.15
CA THR A 286 -6.35 -1.09 -11.29
C THR A 286 -5.02 -0.47 -11.66
N LYS A 287 -4.63 -0.60 -12.92
CA LYS A 287 -3.61 0.27 -13.49
C LYS A 287 -4.20 1.68 -13.39
N LYS A 288 -4.04 2.34 -12.24
CA LYS A 288 -4.07 3.79 -12.26
C LYS A 288 -2.91 4.13 -13.18
N LYS A 289 -3.23 4.48 -14.42
CA LYS A 289 -2.30 5.22 -15.24
C LYS A 289 -2.00 6.45 -14.41
N VAL A 290 -0.87 6.49 -13.76
CA VAL A 290 -0.41 7.66 -13.06
C VAL A 290 0.08 8.59 -14.16
N LEU A 291 -0.88 9.21 -14.84
CA LEU A 291 -0.62 10.30 -15.76
C LEU A 291 -0.50 11.54 -14.88
N ILE A 292 0.66 12.14 -14.89
CA ILE A 292 0.80 13.51 -14.42
C ILE A 292 0.11 14.37 -15.45
N ASP A 293 -0.93 15.08 -15.04
CA ASP A 293 -1.61 16.04 -15.92
C ASP A 293 -0.61 17.11 -16.34
N SER A 294 -0.42 17.31 -17.63
CA SER A 294 0.64 18.17 -18.14
C SER A 294 0.31 18.74 -19.51
N LYS A 295 0.64 20.02 -19.70
CA LYS A 295 0.59 20.68 -21.02
C LYS A 295 1.74 20.28 -21.96
N TYR A 296 2.73 19.53 -21.46
CA TYR A 296 3.88 19.08 -22.24
C TYR A 296 3.71 17.63 -22.71
N ASN A 297 4.40 17.30 -23.79
CA ASN A 297 4.40 15.94 -24.32
C ASN A 297 4.96 14.96 -23.28
N GLN A 298 4.29 13.83 -23.17
CA GLN A 298 4.74 12.73 -22.33
C GLN A 298 5.52 11.73 -23.18
N LEU A 299 6.75 11.42 -22.77
CA LEU A 299 7.61 10.44 -23.43
C LEU A 299 7.86 9.26 -22.51
N LYS A 300 8.07 8.09 -23.10
CA LYS A 300 8.42 6.85 -22.38
C LYS A 300 9.85 6.92 -21.84
N LEU A 301 10.12 6.27 -20.70
CA LEU A 301 11.49 6.18 -20.19
C LEU A 301 12.44 5.54 -21.21
N THR A 302 11.95 4.59 -22.03
CA THR A 302 12.74 4.01 -23.12
C THR A 302 13.23 5.09 -24.09
N ASP A 303 12.35 6.01 -24.49
CA ASP A 303 12.65 7.07 -25.48
C ASP A 303 13.57 8.16 -24.89
N LEU A 304 13.56 8.28 -23.56
CA LEU A 304 14.35 9.22 -22.78
C LEU A 304 15.71 8.66 -22.33
N SER A 305 15.98 7.38 -22.58
CA SER A 305 17.16 6.69 -22.07
C SER A 305 18.30 6.59 -23.08
N ILE A 306 19.53 6.79 -22.62
CA ILE A 306 20.75 6.30 -23.30
C ILE A 306 20.97 4.81 -22.99
N LEU A 307 20.63 4.42 -21.76
CA LEU A 307 20.70 3.03 -21.30
C LEU A 307 19.48 2.72 -20.41
N LEU A 308 18.77 1.66 -20.75
CA LEU A 308 17.74 1.07 -19.90
C LEU A 308 18.00 -0.43 -19.83
N LYS A 309 18.69 -0.88 -18.80
CA LYS A 309 19.10 -2.29 -18.67
C LYS A 309 19.05 -2.78 -17.23
N ARG A 310 18.72 -4.05 -17.07
CA ARG A 310 18.80 -4.77 -15.80
C ARG A 310 20.28 -5.02 -15.44
N GLY A 311 20.62 -4.94 -14.16
CA GLY A 311 21.90 -5.37 -13.66
C GLY A 311 22.18 -6.85 -13.89
N LYS A 312 23.35 -7.31 -13.50
CA LYS A 312 23.78 -8.72 -13.66
C LYS A 312 23.89 -9.40 -12.29
N SER A 313 23.46 -10.65 -12.25
CA SER A 313 23.88 -11.54 -11.14
C SER A 313 25.39 -11.71 -11.20
N ALA A 314 26.06 -11.45 -10.10
CA ALA A 314 27.52 -11.56 -9.98
C ALA A 314 27.89 -12.47 -8.82
N LYS A 315 29.03 -13.15 -8.94
CA LYS A 315 29.65 -13.81 -7.79
C LYS A 315 30.31 -12.75 -6.92
N TYR A 316 30.19 -12.91 -5.61
CA TYR A 316 30.83 -12.02 -4.65
C TYR A 316 32.29 -12.42 -4.46
N GLY A 317 33.15 -11.43 -4.26
CA GLY A 317 34.57 -11.60 -4.09
C GLY A 317 35.23 -10.33 -3.54
N ASN A 318 36.54 -10.17 -3.82
CA ASN A 318 37.37 -9.11 -3.25
C ASN A 318 37.91 -8.14 -4.32
N SER A 319 37.20 -7.98 -5.44
CA SER A 319 37.62 -7.00 -6.44
C SER A 319 37.45 -5.56 -5.93
N LYS A 320 37.85 -4.57 -6.75
CA LYS A 320 37.59 -3.16 -6.45
C LYS A 320 36.22 -2.67 -6.90
N ILE A 321 35.45 -3.50 -7.59
CA ILE A 321 34.15 -3.13 -8.15
C ILE A 321 33.08 -3.41 -7.10
N GLN A 322 32.44 -2.35 -6.62
CA GLN A 322 31.35 -2.48 -5.65
C GLN A 322 30.04 -2.80 -6.35
N ILE A 323 29.28 -3.75 -5.81
CA ILE A 323 27.93 -4.10 -6.29
C ILE A 323 26.88 -3.60 -5.33
N ILE A 324 25.90 -2.85 -5.85
CA ILE A 324 24.74 -2.34 -5.10
C ILE A 324 23.60 -3.34 -5.23
N LYS A 325 23.02 -3.73 -4.08
CA LYS A 325 21.84 -4.58 -3.99
C LYS A 325 20.57 -3.75 -3.87
N SER A 326 19.43 -4.33 -4.26
CA SER A 326 18.13 -3.64 -4.17
C SER A 326 17.79 -3.14 -2.75
N GLY A 327 18.20 -3.86 -1.69
CA GLY A 327 18.01 -3.40 -0.30
C GLY A 327 18.84 -2.18 0.08
N GLN A 328 19.93 -1.90 -0.64
CA GLN A 328 20.81 -0.76 -0.41
C GLN A 328 20.33 0.52 -1.11
N ALA A 329 19.61 0.41 -2.24
CA ALA A 329 19.00 1.53 -2.94
C ALA A 329 17.62 1.82 -2.32
N ARG A 330 17.54 2.87 -1.48
CA ARG A 330 16.38 3.15 -0.63
C ARG A 330 15.39 4.15 -1.21
N GLY A 331 15.71 4.73 -2.34
CA GLY A 331 14.91 5.75 -3.03
C GLY A 331 15.47 7.15 -2.86
N TRP A 332 15.10 8.07 -3.75
CA TRP A 332 15.57 9.45 -3.80
C TRP A 332 17.11 9.49 -3.94
N PHE A 333 17.82 10.07 -2.96
CA PHE A 333 19.28 10.15 -2.90
C PHE A 333 19.86 9.24 -1.80
N ASP A 334 19.06 8.31 -1.25
CA ASP A 334 19.41 7.52 -0.07
C ASP A 334 19.95 6.13 -0.43
N PHE A 335 21.16 5.84 0.08
CA PHE A 335 21.81 4.55 0.00
C PHE A 335 22.23 4.04 1.37
N ASP A 336 22.03 2.76 1.62
CA ASP A 336 22.59 2.07 2.78
C ASP A 336 23.91 1.38 2.43
N PHE A 337 25.00 2.04 2.73
CA PHE A 337 26.34 1.48 2.56
C PHE A 337 26.96 0.95 3.87
N SER A 338 26.15 0.63 4.88
CA SER A 338 26.63 0.00 6.13
C SER A 338 27.36 -1.32 5.87
N GLU A 339 26.91 -2.10 4.87
CA GLU A 339 27.59 -3.27 4.36
C GLU A 339 28.02 -3.04 2.90
N LYS A 340 29.30 -3.20 2.61
CA LYS A 340 29.84 -3.09 1.25
C LYS A 340 30.00 -4.48 0.65
N HIS A 341 29.51 -4.65 -0.57
CA HIS A 341 29.64 -5.89 -1.32
C HIS A 341 30.47 -5.65 -2.59
N TYR A 342 31.34 -6.58 -2.91
CA TYR A 342 32.20 -6.50 -4.09
C TYR A 342 32.00 -7.73 -4.96
N VAL A 343 32.17 -7.58 -6.27
CA VAL A 343 32.15 -8.70 -7.21
C VAL A 343 33.49 -9.44 -7.18
N ASP A 344 33.52 -10.65 -7.73
CA ASP A 344 34.77 -11.39 -7.87
C ASP A 344 35.70 -10.80 -8.97
N GLU A 345 36.95 -11.22 -8.99
CA GLU A 345 37.95 -10.70 -9.93
C GLU A 345 37.69 -11.10 -11.39
N THR A 346 36.79 -12.07 -11.63
CA THR A 346 36.42 -12.53 -12.98
C THR A 346 35.33 -11.70 -13.61
N PHE A 347 34.75 -10.77 -12.84
CA PHE A 347 33.66 -9.92 -13.34
C PHE A 347 34.15 -8.91 -14.36
N VAL A 348 33.54 -8.96 -15.54
CA VAL A 348 33.86 -8.02 -16.65
C VAL A 348 32.84 -6.88 -16.62
N ILE A 349 33.36 -5.67 -16.44
CA ILE A 349 32.56 -4.42 -16.53
C ILE A 349 32.13 -4.23 -18.00
N ASP A 350 30.88 -3.92 -18.18
CA ASP A 350 30.29 -3.51 -19.46
C ASP A 350 29.63 -2.13 -19.35
N GLU A 351 28.77 -1.79 -20.31
CA GLU A 351 28.03 -0.52 -20.35
C GLU A 351 27.14 -0.27 -19.11
N ARG A 352 26.91 -1.30 -18.25
CA ARG A 352 26.17 -1.21 -16.98
C ARG A 352 26.99 -0.68 -15.82
N LYS A 353 28.26 -0.33 -16.04
CA LYS A 353 29.01 0.46 -15.06
C LYS A 353 28.22 1.73 -14.73
N LEU A 354 27.98 1.96 -13.46
CA LEU A 354 27.23 3.14 -13.03
C LEU A 354 28.02 4.41 -13.29
N VAL A 355 27.31 5.44 -13.67
CA VAL A 355 27.83 6.80 -13.81
C VAL A 355 26.91 7.76 -13.05
N ARG A 356 27.47 8.87 -12.61
CA ARG A 356 26.71 9.94 -11.93
C ARG A 356 25.52 10.37 -12.80
N GLY A 357 24.32 10.43 -12.20
CA GLY A 357 23.07 10.73 -12.89
C GLY A 357 22.29 9.49 -13.36
N ASP A 358 22.80 8.28 -13.16
CA ASP A 358 21.99 7.08 -13.34
C ASP A 358 20.87 7.03 -12.28
N LEU A 359 19.66 6.65 -12.68
CA LEU A 359 18.56 6.35 -11.78
C LEU A 359 18.43 4.83 -11.64
N LEU A 360 18.52 4.36 -10.41
CA LEU A 360 18.46 2.94 -10.06
C LEU A 360 17.04 2.60 -9.65
N ILE A 361 16.34 1.79 -10.46
CA ILE A 361 14.96 1.38 -10.23
C ILE A 361 14.95 -0.04 -9.67
N ASN A 362 14.56 -0.20 -8.43
CA ASN A 362 14.39 -1.52 -7.83
C ASN A 362 13.28 -2.27 -8.57
N SER A 363 13.61 -3.43 -9.11
CA SER A 363 12.74 -4.13 -10.04
C SER A 363 12.07 -5.37 -9.46
N THR A 364 12.44 -5.79 -8.25
CA THR A 364 11.88 -6.98 -7.59
C THR A 364 11.70 -6.76 -6.09
N GLY A 365 10.81 -7.55 -5.51
CA GLY A 365 10.55 -7.61 -4.07
C GLY A 365 9.42 -6.69 -3.61
N VAL A 366 8.48 -7.25 -2.84
CA VAL A 366 7.37 -6.50 -2.23
C VAL A 366 7.91 -5.45 -1.26
N GLY A 367 7.43 -4.21 -1.38
CA GLY A 367 7.84 -3.07 -0.55
C GLY A 367 9.20 -2.48 -0.91
N THR A 368 9.86 -3.01 -1.98
CA THR A 368 11.12 -2.46 -2.49
C THR A 368 11.07 -2.15 -3.98
N ALA A 369 10.34 -2.94 -4.77
CA ALA A 369 10.14 -2.67 -6.19
C ALA A 369 9.53 -1.28 -6.40
N GLY A 370 9.88 -0.62 -7.49
CA GLY A 370 9.42 0.72 -7.80
C GLY A 370 10.19 1.85 -7.14
N ARG A 371 11.07 1.59 -6.17
CA ARG A 371 11.94 2.63 -5.59
C ARG A 371 12.92 3.10 -6.63
N VAL A 372 13.09 4.41 -6.74
CA VAL A 372 14.01 5.05 -7.67
C VAL A 372 15.06 5.82 -6.88
N THR A 373 16.34 5.49 -7.07
CA THR A 373 17.45 6.11 -6.36
C THR A 373 18.42 6.75 -7.35
N TYR A 374 18.76 8.02 -7.13
CA TYR A 374 19.77 8.74 -7.92
C TYR A 374 21.17 8.30 -7.54
N PHE A 375 21.96 7.88 -8.51
CA PHE A 375 23.36 7.51 -8.28
C PHE A 375 24.28 8.72 -8.41
N GLY A 376 24.97 9.06 -7.32
CA GLY A 376 25.86 10.22 -7.26
C GLY A 376 27.28 9.90 -6.78
N GLU A 377 27.64 8.61 -6.63
CA GLU A 377 28.94 8.19 -6.08
C GLU A 377 30.03 8.13 -7.15
N ASP A 378 31.28 8.31 -6.72
CA ASP A 378 32.46 8.15 -7.55
C ASP A 378 33.12 6.79 -7.31
N GLY A 379 33.51 6.08 -8.39
CA GLY A 379 34.17 4.78 -8.30
C GLY A 379 33.66 3.76 -9.32
N ASP A 380 34.06 2.50 -9.13
CA ASP A 380 33.63 1.39 -9.95
C ASP A 380 32.46 0.68 -9.30
N PHE A 381 31.24 1.03 -9.73
CA PHE A 381 30.01 0.49 -9.22
C PHE A 381 29.21 -0.23 -10.30
N VAL A 382 28.54 -1.30 -9.90
CA VAL A 382 27.56 -2.04 -10.72
C VAL A 382 26.35 -2.37 -9.83
N VAL A 383 25.26 -2.82 -10.42
CA VAL A 383 24.05 -3.25 -9.70
C VAL A 383 23.77 -4.74 -9.93
N ASP A 384 23.12 -5.36 -8.95
CA ASP A 384 22.64 -6.74 -9.08
C ASP A 384 21.45 -6.86 -10.06
N SER A 385 21.05 -8.09 -10.36
CA SER A 385 19.93 -8.38 -11.28
C SER A 385 18.56 -7.93 -10.78
N HIS A 386 18.46 -7.40 -9.57
CA HIS A 386 17.21 -6.90 -8.97
C HIS A 386 17.00 -5.41 -9.18
N ILE A 387 17.95 -4.72 -9.82
CA ILE A 387 17.89 -3.28 -10.11
C ILE A 387 17.97 -3.06 -11.62
N THR A 388 17.17 -2.14 -12.13
CA THR A 388 17.25 -1.62 -13.49
C THR A 388 17.94 -0.26 -13.48
N ILE A 389 18.91 -0.08 -14.35
CA ILE A 389 19.60 1.19 -14.58
C ILE A 389 18.81 1.94 -15.64
N PHE A 390 18.33 3.13 -15.30
CA PHE A 390 17.84 4.12 -16.24
C PHE A 390 18.86 5.25 -16.32
N ARG A 391 19.55 5.35 -17.44
CA ARG A 391 20.50 6.44 -17.75
C ARG A 391 19.81 7.44 -18.68
N PRO A 392 19.39 8.60 -18.15
CA PRO A 392 18.68 9.59 -18.94
C PRO A 392 19.54 10.20 -20.04
N ASN A 393 18.94 10.50 -21.20
CA ASN A 393 19.52 11.37 -22.19
C ASN A 393 19.43 12.81 -21.72
N GLN A 394 20.49 13.36 -21.17
CA GLN A 394 20.49 14.69 -20.56
C GLN A 394 20.25 15.84 -21.55
N ASN A 395 20.26 15.58 -22.85
CA ASN A 395 19.81 16.55 -23.85
C ASN A 395 18.26 16.70 -23.88
N LEU A 396 17.54 15.72 -23.34
CA LEU A 396 16.09 15.67 -23.31
C LEU A 396 15.54 15.84 -21.90
N ILE A 397 16.18 15.19 -20.91
CA ILE A 397 15.68 15.14 -19.55
C ILE A 397 16.81 15.12 -18.53
N LEU A 398 16.72 15.97 -17.51
CA LEU A 398 17.63 15.98 -16.38
C LEU A 398 17.37 14.80 -15.45
N PRO A 399 18.41 14.10 -14.95
CA PRO A 399 18.23 12.99 -14.02
C PRO A 399 17.45 13.38 -12.75
N GLU A 400 17.75 14.52 -12.17
CA GLU A 400 17.10 15.05 -10.97
C GLU A 400 15.62 15.35 -11.23
N TYR A 401 15.28 15.89 -12.41
CA TYR A 401 13.91 16.12 -12.82
C TYR A 401 13.15 14.80 -12.99
N ALA A 402 13.75 13.82 -13.67
CA ALA A 402 13.16 12.50 -13.83
C ALA A 402 12.91 11.83 -12.47
N LEU A 403 13.86 11.94 -11.53
CA LEU A 403 13.69 11.47 -10.15
C LEU A 403 12.52 12.14 -9.46
N CYS A 404 12.41 13.47 -9.54
CA CYS A 404 11.31 14.23 -8.95
C CYS A 404 9.96 13.76 -9.46
N VAL A 405 9.82 13.61 -10.78
CA VAL A 405 8.57 13.15 -11.41
C VAL A 405 8.22 11.73 -10.99
N LEU A 406 9.18 10.79 -11.03
CA LEU A 406 8.98 9.41 -10.62
C LEU A 406 8.67 9.30 -9.12
N GLY A 407 9.27 10.15 -8.29
CA GLY A 407 9.00 10.21 -6.85
C GLY A 407 7.61 10.77 -6.53
N VAL A 408 7.11 11.73 -7.29
CA VAL A 408 5.73 12.26 -7.15
C VAL A 408 4.70 11.28 -7.71
N ILE A 409 5.00 10.57 -8.80
CA ILE A 409 4.21 9.39 -9.22
C ILE A 409 4.04 8.44 -8.02
N GLY A 410 5.08 8.30 -7.22
CA GLY A 410 5.10 7.48 -6.02
C GLY A 410 5.63 6.08 -6.29
N PHE A 411 6.57 5.67 -5.49
CA PHE A 411 7.23 4.37 -5.62
C PHE A 411 6.26 3.20 -5.47
N ASP A 412 5.27 3.33 -4.58
CA ASP A 412 4.20 2.32 -4.41
C ASP A 412 3.32 2.20 -5.66
N ASN A 413 3.07 3.30 -6.37
CA ASN A 413 2.32 3.26 -7.62
C ASN A 413 3.13 2.58 -8.74
N ILE A 414 4.45 2.77 -8.76
CA ILE A 414 5.36 2.05 -9.69
C ILE A 414 5.42 0.57 -9.32
N GLU A 415 5.53 0.24 -8.02
CA GLU A 415 5.47 -1.16 -7.54
C GLU A 415 4.17 -1.85 -7.98
N ASN A 416 3.04 -1.16 -7.92
CA ASN A 416 1.74 -1.68 -8.32
C ASN A 416 1.65 -2.02 -9.83
N MET A 417 2.58 -1.57 -10.66
CA MET A 417 2.68 -1.99 -12.07
C MET A 417 3.36 -3.35 -12.22
N ALA A 418 4.02 -3.87 -11.17
CA ALA A 418 4.75 -5.14 -11.23
C ALA A 418 3.82 -6.33 -11.48
N LEU A 419 4.36 -7.34 -12.15
CA LEU A 419 3.69 -8.62 -12.37
C LEU A 419 4.24 -9.67 -11.40
N GLY A 420 3.39 -10.54 -10.89
CA GLY A 420 3.80 -11.64 -10.00
C GLY A 420 2.74 -11.96 -8.95
N GLN A 421 2.93 -13.07 -8.25
CA GLN A 421 2.06 -13.51 -7.15
C GLN A 421 2.84 -13.59 -5.85
N SER A 422 2.16 -13.26 -4.73
CA SER A 422 2.58 -13.44 -3.33
C SER A 422 4.09 -13.54 -3.06
N GLY A 423 4.72 -12.38 -2.83
CA GLY A 423 6.10 -12.29 -2.33
C GLY A 423 7.19 -12.18 -3.40
N GLN A 424 6.89 -12.47 -4.67
CA GLN A 424 7.81 -12.31 -5.80
C GLN A 424 7.16 -11.50 -6.92
N ILE A 425 7.19 -10.19 -6.77
CA ILE A 425 6.76 -9.27 -7.83
C ILE A 425 7.97 -8.82 -8.65
N GLU A 426 7.76 -8.60 -9.93
CA GLU A 426 8.79 -8.14 -10.86
C GLU A 426 8.27 -7.03 -11.78
N LEU A 427 9.00 -5.92 -11.81
CA LEU A 427 8.89 -4.88 -12.83
C LEU A 427 9.78 -5.26 -14.00
N SER A 428 9.19 -5.75 -15.09
CA SER A 428 9.96 -6.03 -16.31
C SER A 428 10.55 -4.76 -16.92
N LEU A 429 11.57 -4.90 -17.78
CA LEU A 429 12.12 -3.76 -18.51
C LEU A 429 11.07 -3.06 -19.37
N ASP A 430 10.14 -3.82 -19.96
CA ASP A 430 9.03 -3.28 -20.75
C ASP A 430 8.08 -2.42 -19.89
N ILE A 431 7.74 -2.87 -18.67
CA ILE A 431 6.92 -2.08 -17.76
C ILE A 431 7.60 -0.77 -17.39
N ILE A 432 8.86 -0.84 -16.97
CA ILE A 432 9.64 0.34 -16.61
C ILE A 432 9.80 1.28 -17.81
N GLY A 433 10.15 0.72 -18.96
CA GLY A 433 10.37 1.49 -20.20
C GLY A 433 9.12 2.20 -20.70
N ASN A 434 7.93 1.66 -20.43
CA ASN A 434 6.65 2.24 -20.82
C ASN A 434 6.09 3.27 -19.81
N ILE A 435 6.76 3.53 -18.69
CA ILE A 435 6.39 4.64 -17.80
C ILE A 435 6.54 5.94 -18.58
N LYS A 436 5.46 6.72 -18.68
CA LYS A 436 5.44 8.01 -19.37
C LYS A 436 5.61 9.14 -18.37
N ILE A 437 6.48 10.07 -18.69
CA ILE A 437 6.70 11.29 -17.90
C ILE A 437 6.67 12.51 -18.80
N PRO A 438 6.16 13.67 -18.33
CA PRO A 438 6.14 14.91 -19.11
C PRO A 438 7.56 15.44 -19.30
N VAL A 439 7.83 16.00 -20.49
CA VAL A 439 9.16 16.51 -20.85
C VAL A 439 9.06 18.00 -21.23
N PRO A 440 9.07 18.89 -20.22
CA PRO A 440 9.16 20.33 -20.48
C PRO A 440 10.56 20.72 -20.98
N PRO A 441 10.74 21.95 -21.51
CA PRO A 441 12.06 22.48 -21.82
C PRO A 441 13.04 22.39 -20.64
N ILE A 442 14.32 22.20 -20.92
CA ILE A 442 15.36 22.00 -19.88
C ILE A 442 15.36 23.11 -18.83
N ASP A 443 15.09 24.36 -19.19
CA ASP A 443 15.06 25.47 -18.24
C ASP A 443 13.89 25.34 -17.26
N VAL A 444 12.74 24.83 -17.71
CA VAL A 444 11.60 24.53 -16.84
C VAL A 444 11.94 23.35 -15.91
N GLN A 445 12.61 22.32 -16.43
CA GLN A 445 13.09 21.21 -15.60
C GLN A 445 14.01 21.69 -14.49
N LYS A 446 14.97 22.59 -14.80
CA LYS A 446 15.87 23.20 -13.80
C LYS A 446 15.11 23.96 -12.72
N GLN A 447 14.09 24.75 -13.10
CA GLN A 447 13.25 25.49 -12.15
C GLN A 447 12.51 24.53 -11.21
N ILE A 448 11.93 23.46 -11.74
CA ILE A 448 11.26 22.42 -10.94
C ILE A 448 12.23 21.79 -9.94
N VAL A 449 13.41 21.37 -10.42
CA VAL A 449 14.45 20.76 -9.57
C VAL A 449 14.90 21.72 -8.47
N GLU A 450 15.07 23.01 -8.78
CA GLU A 450 15.44 24.02 -7.80
C GLU A 450 14.36 24.22 -6.72
N GLU A 451 13.10 24.32 -7.11
CA GLU A 451 11.99 24.50 -6.14
C GLU A 451 11.80 23.25 -5.29
N ILE A 452 11.81 22.05 -5.87
CA ILE A 452 11.74 20.78 -5.13
C ILE A 452 12.96 20.62 -4.20
N GLY A 453 14.15 21.01 -4.66
CA GLY A 453 15.35 20.98 -3.84
C GLY A 453 15.26 21.88 -2.60
N LYS A 454 14.51 22.99 -2.64
CA LYS A 454 14.22 23.82 -1.44
C LYS A 454 13.34 23.06 -0.44
N VAL A 455 12.35 22.31 -0.92
CA VAL A 455 11.50 21.45 -0.07
C VAL A 455 12.34 20.33 0.58
N ASP A 456 13.20 19.65 -0.19
CA ASP A 456 14.07 18.60 0.34
C ASP A 456 15.05 19.13 1.38
N LYS A 457 15.61 20.31 1.15
CA LYS A 457 16.46 20.99 2.14
C LYS A 457 15.70 21.34 3.41
N SER A 458 14.44 21.78 3.29
CA SER A 458 13.56 22.05 4.44
C SER A 458 13.27 20.78 5.24
N VAL A 459 13.01 19.65 4.57
CA VAL A 459 12.83 18.33 5.20
C VAL A 459 14.11 17.93 5.95
N SER A 460 15.27 18.02 5.31
CA SER A 460 16.55 17.67 5.93
C SER A 460 16.85 18.53 7.15
N ASN A 461 16.62 19.83 7.07
CA ASN A 461 16.77 20.74 8.22
C ASN A 461 15.80 20.39 9.35
N SER A 462 14.55 20.05 9.02
CA SER A 462 13.55 19.63 10.00
C SER A 462 13.95 18.33 10.70
N MET A 463 14.55 17.38 10.01
CA MET A 463 15.07 16.13 10.62
C MET A 463 16.24 16.44 11.58
N LEU A 464 17.15 17.32 11.21
CA LEU A 464 18.25 17.75 12.07
C LEU A 464 17.70 18.47 13.32
N GLN A 465 16.74 19.37 13.16
CA GLN A 465 16.10 20.09 14.26
C GLN A 465 15.42 19.14 15.26
N ILE A 466 14.72 18.09 14.77
CA ILE A 466 14.13 17.08 15.65
C ILE A 466 15.22 16.41 16.51
N ASN A 467 16.30 15.95 15.89
CA ASN A 467 17.42 15.31 16.61
C ASN A 467 18.07 16.25 17.63
N GLU A 468 18.25 17.52 17.28
CA GLU A 468 18.78 18.54 18.21
C GLU A 468 17.85 18.76 19.40
N CYS A 469 16.55 18.93 19.15
CA CYS A 469 15.55 19.11 20.21
C CYS A 469 15.49 17.89 21.14
N GLU A 470 15.48 16.67 20.59
CA GLU A 470 15.51 15.43 21.39
C GLU A 470 16.80 15.35 22.25
N THR A 471 17.95 15.68 21.68
CA THR A 471 19.24 15.73 22.42
C THR A 471 19.21 16.77 23.53
N ASN A 472 18.64 17.94 23.27
CA ASN A 472 18.52 19.02 24.26
C ASN A 472 17.59 18.62 25.40
N ILE A 473 16.47 17.98 25.12
CA ILE A 473 15.56 17.45 26.15
C ILE A 473 16.29 16.43 27.04
N GLU A 474 16.98 15.46 26.44
CA GLU A 474 17.72 14.45 27.21
C GLU A 474 18.86 15.06 28.03
N SER A 475 19.61 16.02 27.45
CA SER A 475 20.66 16.75 28.14
C SER A 475 20.13 17.56 29.32
N LEU A 476 19.00 18.25 29.13
CA LEU A 476 18.35 19.03 30.20
C LEU A 476 17.94 18.10 31.36
N LEU A 477 17.31 16.97 31.08
CA LEU A 477 16.83 16.04 32.10
C LEU A 477 17.96 15.23 32.76
N SER A 478 19.05 14.95 32.05
CA SER A 478 20.20 14.21 32.62
C SER A 478 21.13 15.08 33.46
N SER A 479 21.19 16.38 33.23
CA SER A 479 22.00 17.33 33.96
C SER A 479 21.42 17.75 35.33
N LEU A 480 20.22 17.30 35.66
CA LEU A 480 19.54 17.66 36.90
C LEU A 480 20.28 17.09 38.11
N ASN A 481 20.74 17.93 38.99
CA ASN A 481 21.45 17.57 40.22
C ASN A 481 20.67 18.07 41.45
N PHE A 482 19.64 17.33 41.83
CA PHE A 482 18.79 17.59 42.97
C PHE A 482 18.67 16.34 43.85
N ALA A 483 18.12 16.49 45.05
CA ALA A 483 17.86 15.34 45.92
C ALA A 483 16.83 14.41 45.26
N ASP A 484 17.16 13.12 45.20
CA ASP A 484 16.32 12.11 44.64
C ASP A 484 15.21 11.65 45.58
N SER A 485 14.05 11.40 45.03
CA SER A 485 12.93 10.75 45.72
C SER A 485 12.51 9.49 44.99
N MET A 486 12.07 8.48 45.74
CA MET A 486 11.56 7.24 45.15
C MET A 486 10.16 7.46 44.54
N LEU A 487 9.89 6.76 43.44
CA LEU A 487 8.63 6.86 42.72
C LEU A 487 7.41 6.51 43.61
N ASN A 488 7.55 5.56 44.55
CA ASN A 488 6.48 5.23 45.49
C ASN A 488 6.07 6.39 46.39
N THR A 489 6.97 7.36 46.65
CA THR A 489 6.69 8.54 47.47
C THR A 489 6.04 9.65 46.66
N ILE A 490 6.46 9.83 45.42
CA ILE A 490 6.05 10.98 44.59
C ILE A 490 4.86 10.68 43.67
N ALA A 491 4.78 9.43 43.18
CA ALA A 491 3.70 8.98 42.27
C ALA A 491 3.44 7.47 42.43
N PRO A 492 2.74 7.05 43.49
CA PRO A 492 2.37 5.64 43.69
C PRO A 492 1.39 5.17 42.61
N PHE A 493 1.30 3.83 42.44
CA PHE A 493 0.28 3.24 41.56
C PHE A 493 -1.12 3.46 42.15
N THR A 494 -2.05 3.87 41.31
CA THR A 494 -3.48 3.84 41.69
C THR A 494 -4.03 2.43 41.42
N THR A 495 -4.83 1.95 42.38
CA THR A 495 -5.53 0.66 42.34
C THR A 495 -7.05 0.81 42.29
N LYS A 496 -7.55 2.04 42.15
CA LYS A 496 -8.97 2.28 42.08
C LYS A 496 -9.60 1.59 40.91
N SER A 497 -10.58 0.74 41.20
CA SER A 497 -11.26 -0.07 40.22
C SER A 497 -12.62 0.54 39.86
N ILE A 498 -12.95 0.48 38.55
CA ILE A 498 -14.25 0.88 38.02
C ILE A 498 -14.77 -0.24 37.08
N LYS A 499 -16.09 -0.20 36.78
CA LYS A 499 -16.65 -1.14 35.82
C LYS A 499 -16.31 -0.69 34.38
N TYR A 500 -16.09 -1.64 33.50
CA TYR A 500 -15.87 -1.35 32.07
C TYR A 500 -17.12 -0.67 31.46
N SER A 501 -18.32 -1.00 31.91
CA SER A 501 -19.58 -0.37 31.49
C SER A 501 -19.68 1.12 31.79
N ASP A 502 -18.85 1.64 32.70
CA ASP A 502 -18.92 3.02 33.17
C ASP A 502 -18.05 3.97 32.36
N ILE A 503 -17.37 3.46 31.31
CA ILE A 503 -16.52 4.23 30.40
C ILE A 503 -16.94 4.06 28.94
N GLU A 504 -16.59 5.03 28.11
CA GLU A 504 -16.65 4.90 26.66
C GLU A 504 -15.55 3.96 26.16
N SER A 505 -15.85 3.08 25.22
CA SER A 505 -14.87 2.08 24.72
C SER A 505 -13.58 2.73 24.19
N GLU A 506 -13.67 3.91 23.59
CA GLU A 506 -12.53 4.66 23.07
C GLU A 506 -11.57 5.16 24.15
N THR A 507 -12.04 5.24 25.42
CA THR A 507 -11.23 5.63 26.56
C THR A 507 -10.64 4.45 27.31
N TYR A 508 -10.80 3.23 26.78
CA TYR A 508 -10.17 2.04 27.35
C TYR A 508 -8.73 1.88 26.83
N ILE A 509 -7.78 1.78 27.75
CA ILE A 509 -6.35 1.65 27.42
C ILE A 509 -5.85 0.24 27.74
N THR A 510 -5.24 -0.38 26.75
CA THR A 510 -4.57 -1.67 26.87
C THR A 510 -3.13 -1.55 26.39
N THR A 511 -2.34 -2.59 26.57
CA THR A 511 -0.98 -2.65 26.01
C THR A 511 -0.97 -2.59 24.47
N ASP A 512 -2.10 -2.90 23.81
CA ASP A 512 -2.17 -3.00 22.34
C ASP A 512 -2.44 -1.65 21.69
N ASN A 513 -3.25 -0.80 22.32
CA ASN A 513 -3.52 0.55 21.80
C ASN A 513 -2.59 1.63 22.38
N MET A 514 -1.63 1.28 23.23
CA MET A 514 -0.46 2.11 23.51
C MET A 514 0.59 1.93 22.42
N LEU A 515 1.03 3.02 21.82
CA LEU A 515 2.04 3.00 20.74
C LEU A 515 3.45 2.79 21.30
N GLN A 516 4.29 2.12 20.51
CA GLN A 516 5.70 1.92 20.84
C GLN A 516 6.50 3.23 20.78
N ASN A 517 7.70 3.22 21.34
CA ASN A 517 8.65 4.36 21.27
C ASN A 517 8.05 5.69 21.74
N LYS A 518 7.20 5.64 22.78
CA LYS A 518 6.65 6.83 23.45
C LYS A 518 5.67 7.66 22.59
N PHE A 519 5.10 7.07 21.53
CA PHE A 519 4.17 7.75 20.60
C PHE A 519 2.73 7.90 21.12
N GLY A 520 2.49 7.62 22.42
CA GLY A 520 1.17 7.81 23.04
C GLY A 520 0.20 6.66 22.80
N ILE A 521 -1.02 6.98 22.42
CA ILE A 521 -2.12 6.00 22.28
C ILE A 521 -2.88 6.22 20.97
N ILE A 522 -3.60 5.17 20.54
CA ILE A 522 -4.68 5.24 19.57
C ILE A 522 -6.00 4.84 20.25
N PRO A 523 -7.17 5.30 19.76
CA PRO A 523 -8.46 4.86 20.27
C PRO A 523 -8.58 3.34 20.31
N PHE A 524 -9.21 2.81 21.36
CA PHE A 524 -9.45 1.39 21.45
C PHE A 524 -10.60 0.99 20.51
N GLU A 525 -10.28 0.14 19.53
CA GLU A 525 -11.28 -0.41 18.62
C GLU A 525 -11.72 -1.79 19.12
N GLY A 526 -12.95 -1.87 19.64
CA GLY A 526 -13.56 -3.13 20.04
C GLY A 526 -14.24 -3.10 21.41
N GLY A 527 -14.90 -4.19 21.77
CA GLY A 527 -15.48 -4.42 23.10
C GLY A 527 -14.53 -5.25 23.97
N ALA A 528 -14.45 -5.00 25.25
CA ALA A 528 -13.72 -5.86 26.18
C ALA A 528 -14.73 -6.55 27.10
N ASN A 529 -14.71 -7.89 27.12
CA ASN A 529 -15.55 -8.65 28.07
C ASN A 529 -14.83 -8.71 29.43
N ILE A 530 -14.72 -7.55 30.09
CA ILE A 530 -14.05 -7.37 31.38
C ILE A 530 -14.98 -6.60 32.30
N SER A 531 -15.24 -7.15 33.47
CA SER A 531 -16.15 -6.53 34.45
C SER A 531 -15.48 -5.39 35.21
N SER A 532 -14.17 -5.45 35.44
CA SER A 532 -13.43 -4.53 36.30
C SER A 532 -12.08 -4.14 35.70
N ILE A 533 -11.82 -2.84 35.66
CA ILE A 533 -10.64 -2.18 35.09
C ILE A 533 -10.08 -1.14 36.05
N THR A 534 -8.84 -0.71 35.86
CA THR A 534 -8.20 0.34 36.68
C THR A 534 -8.61 1.71 36.17
N GLU A 535 -9.13 2.59 37.06
CA GLU A 535 -9.44 3.99 36.70
C GLU A 535 -8.16 4.79 36.44
N TYR A 536 -8.20 5.63 35.41
CA TYR A 536 -7.25 6.72 35.25
C TYR A 536 -7.98 8.07 35.05
N LYS A 537 -7.31 9.15 35.33
CA LYS A 537 -7.78 10.53 35.25
C LYS A 537 -6.82 11.39 34.43
N PRO A 538 -7.25 12.60 34.01
CA PRO A 538 -6.28 13.55 33.45
C PRO A 538 -5.08 13.74 34.38
N GLU A 539 -3.89 13.91 33.78
CA GLU A 539 -2.60 14.05 34.43
C GLU A 539 -2.04 12.75 35.08
N ASP A 540 -2.73 11.61 34.98
CA ASP A 540 -2.12 10.32 35.31
C ASP A 540 -1.12 9.88 34.25
N ILE A 541 -0.11 9.12 34.68
CA ILE A 541 0.90 8.55 33.79
C ILE A 541 0.64 7.07 33.62
N LEU A 542 0.37 6.64 32.41
CA LEU A 542 0.11 5.23 32.06
C LEU A 542 1.32 4.60 31.41
N ILE A 543 1.74 3.43 31.90
CA ILE A 543 2.91 2.69 31.40
C ILE A 543 2.51 1.25 31.15
N SER A 544 2.87 0.70 29.97
CA SER A 544 2.71 -0.72 29.70
C SER A 544 3.69 -1.55 30.52
N ASN A 545 3.17 -2.48 31.33
CA ASN A 545 3.97 -3.41 32.11
C ASN A 545 4.47 -4.62 31.30
N ILE A 546 3.95 -4.81 30.06
CA ILE A 546 4.35 -5.91 29.17
C ILE A 546 5.35 -5.38 28.14
N ARG A 547 6.45 -6.10 27.95
CA ARG A 547 7.53 -5.77 27.01
C ARG A 547 8.02 -4.33 27.20
N PRO A 548 8.60 -3.98 28.37
CA PRO A 548 9.01 -2.60 28.67
C PRO A 548 9.97 -2.01 27.62
N TYR A 549 10.75 -2.86 26.92
CA TYR A 549 11.62 -2.44 25.82
C TYR A 549 10.87 -1.78 24.65
N LEU A 550 9.56 -1.92 24.55
CA LEU A 550 8.72 -1.20 23.56
C LEU A 550 8.47 0.26 23.98
N LYS A 551 8.87 0.67 25.19
CA LYS A 551 8.82 2.04 25.69
C LYS A 551 7.45 2.71 25.54
N LYS A 552 6.38 1.99 25.93
CA LYS A 552 5.00 2.46 25.83
C LYS A 552 4.59 3.23 27.08
N ILE A 553 4.42 4.55 26.94
CA ILE A 553 4.03 5.48 27.99
C ILE A 553 3.10 6.54 27.41
N TRP A 554 2.14 6.99 28.22
CA TRP A 554 1.20 8.04 27.86
C TRP A 554 0.86 8.92 29.06
N PHE A 555 0.73 10.23 28.84
CA PHE A 555 0.23 11.19 29.82
C PHE A 555 -1.25 11.42 29.53
N ALA A 556 -2.12 11.11 30.50
CA ALA A 556 -3.55 11.12 30.29
C ALA A 556 -4.08 12.55 30.15
N ASP A 557 -4.78 12.83 29.08
CA ASP A 557 -5.51 14.09 28.80
C ASP A 557 -7.01 13.98 29.11
N LYS A 558 -7.48 12.78 29.40
CA LYS A 558 -8.90 12.46 29.65
C LYS A 558 -9.03 11.41 30.76
N LYS A 559 -10.26 11.22 31.27
CA LYS A 559 -10.60 10.14 32.19
C LYS A 559 -10.97 8.86 31.44
N GLY A 560 -10.73 7.72 32.04
CA GLY A 560 -11.11 6.43 31.49
C GLY A 560 -10.68 5.27 32.36
N GLY A 561 -10.48 4.11 31.73
CA GLY A 561 -10.03 2.92 32.40
C GLY A 561 -8.98 2.15 31.61
N CYS A 562 -8.15 1.38 32.29
CA CYS A 562 -7.12 0.59 31.62
C CYS A 562 -7.07 -0.85 32.11
N SER A 563 -6.43 -1.71 31.28
CA SER A 563 -6.20 -3.10 31.62
C SER A 563 -5.22 -3.25 32.78
N LYS A 564 -5.25 -4.38 33.48
CA LYS A 564 -4.32 -4.69 34.60
C LYS A 564 -2.83 -4.76 34.20
N ASP A 565 -2.57 -4.85 32.91
CA ASP A 565 -1.20 -4.84 32.35
C ASP A 565 -0.70 -3.43 32.03
N VAL A 566 -1.53 -2.40 32.24
CA VAL A 566 -1.15 -0.99 32.20
C VAL A 566 -1.10 -0.49 33.62
N LEU A 567 0.03 0.08 34.02
CA LEU A 567 0.26 0.67 35.33
C LEU A 567 -0.12 2.14 35.27
N VAL A 568 -0.85 2.61 36.27
CA VAL A 568 -1.29 4.00 36.39
C VAL A 568 -0.58 4.62 37.56
N LEU A 569 0.27 5.61 37.31
CA LEU A 569 0.98 6.41 38.29
C LEU A 569 0.27 7.74 38.46
N ARG A 570 0.04 8.12 39.69
CA ARG A 570 -0.62 9.40 40.04
C ARG A 570 0.23 10.18 41.03
N SER A 571 0.45 11.47 40.77
CA SER A 571 1.15 12.34 41.72
C SER A 571 0.48 12.28 43.09
N ALA A 572 1.30 12.07 44.13
CA ALA A 572 0.86 12.02 45.53
C ALA A 572 0.42 13.39 46.05
N ASP A 573 1.05 14.47 45.56
CA ASP A 573 0.75 15.85 45.94
C ASP A 573 1.16 16.79 44.79
N THR A 574 0.22 17.24 43.99
CA THR A 574 0.45 18.09 42.82
C THR A 574 1.02 19.46 43.13
N SER A 575 0.95 19.90 44.41
CA SER A 575 1.59 21.13 44.86
C SER A 575 3.08 21.01 45.05
N LYS A 576 3.62 19.78 45.16
CA LYS A 576 5.04 19.46 45.31
C LYS A 576 5.63 18.72 44.15
N TYR A 577 4.83 17.84 43.51
CA TYR A 577 5.25 16.92 42.46
C TYR A 577 4.41 17.15 41.24
N LEU A 578 4.90 17.93 40.27
CA LEU A 578 4.19 18.26 39.05
C LEU A 578 4.03 16.98 38.19
N PRO A 579 2.81 16.53 37.87
CA PRO A 579 2.59 15.28 37.13
C PRO A 579 3.35 15.23 35.79
N LYS A 580 3.36 16.34 35.06
CA LYS A 580 4.02 16.43 33.76
C LYS A 580 5.57 16.38 33.87
N TYR A 581 6.13 16.89 34.95
CA TYR A 581 7.55 16.73 35.25
C TYR A 581 7.90 15.25 35.47
N ILE A 582 7.11 14.55 36.30
CA ILE A 582 7.30 13.11 36.55
C ILE A 582 7.19 12.34 35.23
N PHE A 583 6.20 12.67 34.39
CA PHE A 583 6.04 12.06 33.08
C PHE A 583 7.29 12.18 32.21
N TYR A 584 7.87 13.38 32.10
CA TYR A 584 9.11 13.58 31.33
C TYR A 584 10.29 12.80 31.89
N MET A 585 10.42 12.70 33.18
CA MET A 585 11.46 11.89 33.82
C MET A 585 11.30 10.39 33.52
N LEU A 586 10.06 9.88 33.51
CA LEU A 586 9.74 8.47 33.19
C LEU A 586 9.74 8.19 31.67
N ARG A 587 9.66 9.21 30.85
CA ARG A 587 9.74 9.07 29.38
C ARG A 587 11.18 8.82 28.88
N ARG A 588 12.20 9.04 29.71
CA ARG A 588 13.61 8.80 29.39
C ARG A 588 13.90 7.31 29.16
N ASP A 589 14.85 7.02 28.27
CA ASP A 589 15.32 5.66 28.02
C ASP A 589 15.87 4.99 29.28
N ALA A 590 16.60 5.73 30.10
CA ALA A 590 17.16 5.27 31.37
C ALA A 590 16.10 4.65 32.31
N PHE A 591 14.87 5.15 32.32
CA PHE A 591 13.79 4.53 33.08
C PHE A 591 13.42 3.14 32.53
N PHE A 592 13.28 3.01 31.21
CA PHE A 592 12.92 1.71 30.59
C PHE A 592 14.05 0.71 30.71
N ASP A 593 15.30 1.15 30.63
CA ASP A 593 16.48 0.30 30.84
C ASP A 593 16.50 -0.23 32.28
N TYR A 594 16.26 0.63 33.27
CA TYR A 594 16.10 0.22 34.66
C TYR A 594 14.96 -0.80 34.84
N VAL A 595 13.80 -0.60 34.23
CA VAL A 595 12.68 -1.54 34.30
C VAL A 595 13.05 -2.89 33.65
N MET A 596 13.88 -2.85 32.62
CA MET A 596 14.35 -4.08 31.94
C MET A 596 15.41 -4.85 32.76
N GLU A 597 16.18 -4.22 33.60
CA GLU A 597 17.10 -4.91 34.52
C GLU A 597 16.33 -5.78 35.54
N GLY A 598 15.24 -5.25 36.11
CA GLY A 598 14.38 -5.94 37.07
C GLY A 598 13.29 -6.84 36.46
N LYS A 599 13.31 -7.10 35.16
CA LYS A 599 12.26 -7.82 34.43
C LYS A 599 12.05 -9.27 34.90
N LYS A 600 10.79 -9.73 34.87
CA LYS A 600 10.37 -11.11 35.06
C LYS A 600 9.94 -11.74 33.73
N GLY A 601 10.45 -12.94 33.43
CA GLY A 601 10.09 -13.70 32.22
C GLY A 601 10.98 -13.43 31.00
N ILE A 602 11.17 -14.42 30.15
CA ILE A 602 12.06 -14.36 28.97
C ILE A 602 11.30 -14.02 27.71
N LYS A 603 10.18 -14.69 27.43
CA LYS A 603 9.44 -14.61 26.15
C LYS A 603 8.51 -13.40 26.07
N MET A 604 7.93 -13.00 27.21
CA MET A 604 7.13 -11.78 27.37
C MET A 604 7.54 -11.10 28.67
N PRO A 605 8.66 -10.33 28.67
CA PRO A 605 9.16 -9.72 29.88
C PRO A 605 8.14 -8.75 30.45
N ARG A 606 7.97 -8.78 31.76
CA ARG A 606 7.14 -7.86 32.54
C ARG A 606 8.03 -7.10 33.51
N GLY A 607 7.78 -5.82 33.70
CA GLY A 607 8.41 -5.03 34.73
C GLY A 607 8.00 -5.55 36.13
N ASN A 608 8.93 -5.53 37.07
CA ASN A 608 8.64 -5.79 38.45
C ASN A 608 8.04 -4.53 39.10
N LYS A 609 6.76 -4.58 39.48
CA LYS A 609 6.03 -3.42 40.02
C LYS A 609 6.69 -2.83 41.29
N GLU A 610 7.25 -3.68 42.16
CA GLU A 610 7.92 -3.23 43.38
C GLU A 610 9.23 -2.51 43.06
N ASP A 611 9.99 -3.00 42.07
CA ASP A 611 11.23 -2.37 41.66
C ASP A 611 10.99 -1.07 40.89
N ILE A 612 9.94 -1.01 40.05
CA ILE A 612 9.52 0.22 39.36
C ILE A 612 9.28 1.34 40.40
N LEU A 613 8.61 1.04 41.51
CA LEU A 613 8.35 2.02 42.56
C LEU A 613 9.60 2.48 43.33
N LYS A 614 10.71 1.77 43.24
CA LYS A 614 12.00 2.15 43.82
C LYS A 614 12.81 3.07 42.90
N TYR A 615 12.41 3.25 41.65
CA TYR A 615 13.07 4.16 40.72
C TYR A 615 13.18 5.56 41.34
N ARG A 616 14.33 6.20 41.23
CA ARG A 616 14.64 7.49 41.83
C ARG A 616 14.58 8.59 40.80
N ILE A 617 13.94 9.68 41.14
CA ILE A 617 13.79 10.87 40.32
C ILE A 617 14.29 12.09 41.12
N PRO A 618 15.17 12.94 40.56
CA PRO A 618 15.55 14.19 41.17
C PRO A 618 14.34 15.13 41.30
N ILE A 619 14.08 15.67 42.44
CA ILE A 619 12.92 16.50 42.74
C ILE A 619 13.34 17.93 43.11
N PRO A 620 13.40 18.86 42.14
CA PRO A 620 13.61 20.28 42.40
C PRO A 620 12.36 20.94 43.00
N SER A 621 12.45 22.21 43.35
CA SER A 621 11.29 22.99 43.75
C SER A 621 10.22 23.02 42.69
N ILE A 622 8.94 23.17 43.10
CA ILE A 622 7.81 23.18 42.18
C ILE A 622 7.93 24.22 41.05
N ASN A 623 8.52 25.37 41.35
CA ASN A 623 8.78 26.45 40.39
C ASN A 623 9.82 25.99 39.35
N GLU A 624 10.84 25.28 39.80
CA GLU A 624 11.88 24.74 38.91
C GLU A 624 11.32 23.58 38.04
N GLN A 625 10.46 22.70 38.62
CA GLN A 625 9.75 21.69 37.83
C GLN A 625 8.93 22.35 36.71
N LYS A 626 8.17 23.40 37.00
CA LYS A 626 7.41 24.16 36.01
C LYS A 626 8.29 24.77 34.93
N ARG A 627 9.47 25.35 35.34
CA ARG A 627 10.42 25.91 34.39
C ARG A 627 10.96 24.85 33.43
N ILE A 628 11.35 23.69 33.95
CA ILE A 628 11.85 22.57 33.15
C ILE A 628 10.76 22.08 32.19
N VAL A 629 9.53 21.88 32.68
CA VAL A 629 8.40 21.46 31.83
C VAL A 629 8.16 22.45 30.71
N SER A 630 8.13 23.77 30.99
CA SER A 630 7.94 24.78 29.96
C SER A 630 9.04 24.77 28.89
N GLN A 631 10.29 24.52 29.28
CA GLN A 631 11.39 24.40 28.33
C GLN A 631 11.23 23.16 27.42
N ILE A 632 10.82 22.03 27.98
CA ILE A 632 10.57 20.79 27.20
C ILE A 632 9.38 20.98 26.25
N GLU A 633 8.29 21.60 26.71
CA GLU A 633 7.10 21.90 25.90
C GLU A 633 7.44 22.80 24.70
N ALA A 634 8.34 23.77 24.89
CA ALA A 634 8.83 24.61 23.80
C ALA A 634 9.57 23.77 22.74
N LEU A 635 10.48 22.88 23.18
CA LEU A 635 11.20 21.97 22.27
C LEU A 635 10.26 20.97 21.59
N GLU A 636 9.25 20.43 22.29
CA GLU A 636 8.23 19.56 21.70
C GLU A 636 7.39 20.30 20.65
N MET A 637 7.11 21.59 20.84
CA MET A 637 6.43 22.39 19.82
C MET A 637 7.27 22.54 18.56
N GLU A 638 8.59 22.74 18.70
CA GLU A 638 9.51 22.77 17.57
C GLU A 638 9.55 21.41 16.83
N ILE A 639 9.62 20.30 17.55
CA ILE A 639 9.53 18.95 16.98
C ILE A 639 8.23 18.76 16.19
N ASN A 640 7.08 19.15 16.75
CA ASN A 640 5.79 19.04 16.10
C ASN A 640 5.70 19.87 14.81
N ASN A 641 6.25 21.08 14.80
CA ASN A 641 6.34 21.93 13.61
C ASN A 641 7.22 21.27 12.53
N ALA A 642 8.39 20.77 12.92
CA ALA A 642 9.29 20.05 12.02
C ALA A 642 8.64 18.79 11.44
N CYS A 643 7.94 18.00 12.26
CA CYS A 643 7.17 16.84 11.80
C CYS A 643 6.06 17.23 10.80
N THR A 644 5.39 18.37 11.01
CA THR A 644 4.37 18.89 10.11
C THR A 644 4.98 19.28 8.75
N THR A 645 6.14 19.93 8.75
CA THR A 645 6.88 20.25 7.52
C THR A 645 7.23 18.98 6.74
N ILE A 646 7.75 17.97 7.41
CA ILE A 646 8.08 16.68 6.77
C ILE A 646 6.83 16.02 6.18
N LYS A 647 5.72 16.00 6.92
CA LYS A 647 4.45 15.41 6.48
C LYS A 647 3.88 16.10 5.23
N ASN A 648 4.02 17.41 5.12
CA ASN A 648 3.46 18.21 4.03
C ASN A 648 4.34 18.20 2.77
N ALA A 649 5.60 17.80 2.86
CA ALA A 649 6.58 17.89 1.78
C ALA A 649 6.14 17.16 0.49
N ALA A 650 5.49 16.00 0.60
CA ALA A 650 4.98 15.27 -0.57
C ALA A 650 3.92 16.08 -1.34
N ASN A 651 3.00 16.72 -0.61
CA ASN A 651 1.97 17.56 -1.21
C ASN A 651 2.56 18.85 -1.82
N GLU A 652 3.55 19.45 -1.17
CA GLU A 652 4.25 20.63 -1.70
C GLU A 652 4.97 20.32 -3.01
N LYS A 653 5.64 19.17 -3.10
CA LYS A 653 6.28 18.70 -4.35
C LYS A 653 5.25 18.48 -5.47
N GLN A 654 4.07 17.93 -5.15
CA GLN A 654 2.99 17.79 -6.13
C GLN A 654 2.52 19.16 -6.64
N ILE A 655 2.28 20.11 -5.73
CA ILE A 655 1.86 21.49 -6.09
C ILE A 655 2.90 22.16 -6.99
N ILE A 656 4.20 21.97 -6.73
CA ILE A 656 5.27 22.50 -7.59
C ILE A 656 5.17 21.88 -8.99
N LEU A 657 4.99 20.57 -9.11
CA LEU A 657 4.83 19.94 -10.43
C LEU A 657 3.59 20.46 -11.15
N ASP A 658 2.45 20.53 -10.48
CA ASP A 658 1.17 21.02 -11.07
C ASP A 658 1.27 22.48 -11.55
N LYS A 659 2.10 23.31 -10.89
CA LYS A 659 2.35 24.70 -11.28
C LYS A 659 3.09 24.82 -12.62
N TYR A 660 4.04 23.92 -12.85
CA TYR A 660 4.93 23.98 -14.02
C TYR A 660 4.47 23.09 -15.17
N LEU A 661 3.88 21.96 -14.90
CA LEU A 661 3.47 20.95 -15.89
C LEU A 661 2.05 21.17 -16.37
#